data_719aa52894863aef7190dadfba60e629
#
_entry.id   719aa52894863aef7190dadfba60e629
#
_cell.length_a   1.000
_cell.length_b   1.000
_cell.length_c   1.000
_cell.angle_alpha   90.00
_cell.angle_beta   90.00
_cell.angle_gamma   90.00
#
_symmetry.space_group_name_H-M   'P 1'
#
loop_
_entity.id
_entity.type
_entity.pdbx_description
1 polymer ?
#
loop_
_entity_poly.entity_id
_entity_poly.type
_entity_poly.pdbx_seq_one_letter_code
_entity_poly.pdbx_strand_id
1 'polypeptide(L)'
;MKQRYVLLIVLFTICTLGAFAQQTVTGYVFTADNREPILGATVMATGTKIGAATDINGKFTLTNVPNTARSVVVSYVGMKSQTVTIKPNMNIYLEPDARSLDEVVVQVAYGSAKKSTLTGAVSQVGTEHIDLRPVSSVTSALEGTTSGVQINSTYGQPGSNPAVRIRGFGSVNGSSAPLYVLDGVPFSGDIFELNPADIESMTVLKDAASSALYGNRASNGVILITTKKGKSNKLSVNLRVSQGTYTRGIPEYKLLSPQEFMEVSWLNLRNSRMTDKKASAAEAGEYASKNLIADALYLNIFNKANDALFDANGKLVADAQILPGYADDLDWYDATIRRGARQEYSLSANAAGDKSDYYFSVGYLKENGYVVGSDFKRLTGRANMNLRPKKWFTTGFSLNGSYQKSNLADNGSGSFKNPFMYSRTIAPIYPVHLHNADGSYRTDALGNLQYDPGSYTNDNGDVVLTRNQFGDRHVAWENELDKDRIVRNTLEATFYTEFKFLKDFTFTLKGQTSMRNNVNDTFDNPTIGNGKGNNGRASQSLNRYREYNFQQQLNWNREFDKHTISALLGHENYYWYHKYAHGRKSNIKVPGQDNFSNFSAIISLSGYEEDYATESYLGRVRYNYDDKYTAEVSFRRDGSSRFAKAVRWGNFGSVGASWMVSREDFMKPVK
;
A
#
# COMPACT_ATOMS: atom_id res chain seq x y z
N MET A 1 -60.69 -27.28 -36.69
CA MET A 1 -60.59 -25.80 -36.73
C MET A 1 -61.32 -25.10 -35.57
N LYS A 2 -62.46 -25.57 -35.09
CA LYS A 2 -63.22 -24.90 -34.02
C LYS A 2 -62.49 -24.82 -32.63
N GLN A 3 -61.69 -25.78 -32.25
CA GLN A 3 -60.97 -25.76 -30.93
C GLN A 3 -59.79 -24.75 -30.86
N ARG A 4 -59.16 -24.38 -31.97
CA ARG A 4 -58.10 -23.37 -32.00
C ARG A 4 -58.59 -21.94 -31.81
N TYR A 5 -59.83 -21.64 -32.25
CA TYR A 5 -60.45 -20.30 -32.06
C TYR A 5 -60.94 -20.10 -30.64
N VAL A 6 -61.40 -21.16 -29.97
CA VAL A 6 -61.80 -21.07 -28.54
C VAL A 6 -60.59 -20.79 -27.66
N LEU A 7 -59.42 -21.42 -27.94
CA LEU A 7 -58.19 -21.18 -27.20
C LEU A 7 -57.64 -19.75 -27.40
N LEU A 8 -57.75 -19.20 -28.60
CA LEU A 8 -57.36 -17.83 -28.89
C LEU A 8 -58.30 -16.81 -28.28
N ILE A 9 -59.60 -17.08 -28.19
CA ILE A 9 -60.57 -16.21 -27.54
C ILE A 9 -60.38 -16.24 -26.03
N VAL A 10 -60.08 -17.38 -25.42
CA VAL A 10 -59.76 -17.49 -23.98
C VAL A 10 -58.45 -16.80 -23.64
N LEU A 11 -57.41 -16.92 -24.51
CA LEU A 11 -56.14 -16.20 -24.31
C LEU A 11 -56.33 -14.69 -24.47
N PHE A 12 -57.18 -14.22 -25.39
CA PHE A 12 -57.45 -12.79 -25.55
C PHE A 12 -58.30 -12.21 -24.42
N THR A 13 -59.19 -13.00 -23.84
CA THR A 13 -60.04 -12.59 -22.69
C THR A 13 -59.20 -12.53 -21.39
N ILE A 14 -58.16 -13.38 -21.24
CA ILE A 14 -57.24 -13.33 -20.11
C ILE A 14 -56.30 -12.12 -20.21
N CYS A 15 -55.90 -11.68 -21.43
CA CYS A 15 -55.07 -10.47 -21.61
C CYS A 15 -55.85 -9.16 -21.39
N THR A 16 -57.15 -9.13 -21.37
CA THR A 16 -57.97 -7.90 -21.18
C THR A 16 -58.36 -7.65 -19.74
N LEU A 17 -58.14 -8.59 -18.79
CA LEU A 17 -58.40 -8.43 -17.36
C LEU A 17 -57.27 -7.76 -16.56
N GLY A 18 -56.21 -7.31 -17.22
CA GLY A 18 -55.07 -6.60 -16.60
C GLY A 18 -55.14 -5.09 -16.69
N ALA A 19 -56.32 -4.46 -16.79
CA ALA A 19 -56.45 -3.02 -16.59
C ALA A 19 -56.23 -2.70 -15.10
N PHE A 20 -54.97 -2.54 -14.71
CA PHE A 20 -54.61 -2.03 -13.37
C PHE A 20 -55.19 -0.62 -13.24
N ALA A 21 -56.20 -0.49 -12.41
CA ALA A 21 -56.73 0.85 -12.08
C ALA A 21 -55.59 1.68 -11.49
N GLN A 22 -55.25 2.74 -12.17
CA GLN A 22 -54.22 3.71 -11.78
C GLN A 22 -54.87 4.90 -11.14
N GLN A 23 -54.24 5.46 -10.11
CA GLN A 23 -54.71 6.67 -9.43
C GLN A 23 -53.64 7.77 -9.54
N THR A 24 -54.11 9.02 -9.50
CA THR A 24 -53.26 10.19 -9.33
C THR A 24 -53.23 10.55 -7.86
N VAL A 25 -52.02 10.63 -7.29
CA VAL A 25 -51.82 11.00 -5.87
C VAL A 25 -51.19 12.37 -5.80
N THR A 26 -51.85 13.29 -5.07
CA THR A 26 -51.40 14.68 -4.90
C THR A 26 -51.31 15.03 -3.42
N GLY A 27 -50.44 15.97 -3.10
CA GLY A 27 -50.28 16.47 -1.74
C GLY A 27 -49.26 17.58 -1.65
N TYR A 28 -48.99 17.99 -0.43
CA TYR A 28 -48.03 19.03 -0.09
C TYR A 28 -47.07 18.51 0.97
N VAL A 29 -45.80 18.96 0.92
CA VAL A 29 -44.76 18.63 1.90
C VAL A 29 -44.29 19.93 2.54
N PHE A 30 -44.34 19.98 3.86
CA PHE A 30 -43.93 21.11 4.70
C PHE A 30 -42.92 20.69 5.75
N THR A 31 -42.18 21.66 6.29
CA THR A 31 -41.41 21.46 7.51
C THR A 31 -42.34 21.37 8.72
N ALA A 32 -42.02 20.54 9.70
CA ALA A 32 -42.84 20.39 10.91
C ALA A 32 -42.76 21.63 11.83
N ASP A 33 -41.62 22.34 11.86
CA ASP A 33 -41.33 23.41 12.80
C ASP A 33 -42.05 24.73 12.43
N ASN A 34 -41.84 25.23 11.22
CA ASN A 34 -42.33 26.54 10.78
C ASN A 34 -43.40 26.45 9.68
N ARG A 35 -43.75 25.21 9.26
CA ARG A 35 -44.76 24.93 8.20
C ARG A 35 -44.42 25.56 6.84
N GLU A 36 -43.17 25.79 6.56
CA GLU A 36 -42.70 26.24 5.25
C GLU A 36 -42.77 25.14 4.20
N PRO A 37 -43.16 25.44 2.95
CA PRO A 37 -43.18 24.45 1.89
C PRO A 37 -41.76 24.00 1.53
N ILE A 38 -41.55 22.70 1.33
CA ILE A 38 -40.27 22.13 0.97
C ILE A 38 -40.20 21.95 -0.55
N LEU A 39 -39.33 22.71 -1.21
CA LEU A 39 -39.02 22.57 -2.63
C LEU A 39 -38.05 21.39 -2.84
N GLY A 40 -38.34 20.50 -3.78
CA GLY A 40 -37.40 19.41 -4.17
C GLY A 40 -37.44 18.19 -3.25
N ALA A 41 -38.40 18.06 -2.33
CA ALA A 41 -38.61 16.83 -1.58
C ALA A 41 -38.99 15.68 -2.55
N THR A 42 -38.34 14.54 -2.41
CA THR A 42 -38.64 13.36 -3.23
C THR A 42 -39.81 12.59 -2.62
N VAL A 43 -40.89 12.39 -3.37
CA VAL A 43 -42.04 11.57 -2.99
C VAL A 43 -42.11 10.36 -3.91
N MET A 44 -42.09 9.15 -3.34
CA MET A 44 -42.06 7.89 -4.10
C MET A 44 -43.19 6.96 -3.62
N ALA A 45 -43.98 6.40 -4.53
CA ALA A 45 -44.99 5.40 -4.18
C ALA A 45 -44.32 4.06 -3.81
N THR A 46 -44.65 3.56 -2.60
CA THR A 46 -44.01 2.36 -2.01
C THR A 46 -44.23 1.13 -2.91
N GLY A 47 -43.16 0.40 -3.18
CA GLY A 47 -43.15 -0.82 -4.02
C GLY A 47 -43.16 -0.54 -5.53
N THR A 48 -43.03 0.72 -5.95
CA THR A 48 -42.96 1.13 -7.37
C THR A 48 -41.71 1.98 -7.66
N LYS A 49 -41.49 2.29 -8.92
CA LYS A 49 -40.46 3.28 -9.35
C LYS A 49 -41.11 4.65 -9.66
N ILE A 50 -42.35 4.88 -9.27
CA ILE A 50 -43.07 6.10 -9.56
C ILE A 50 -42.77 7.10 -8.45
N GLY A 51 -42.15 8.22 -8.81
CA GLY A 51 -41.81 9.30 -7.90
C GLY A 51 -41.83 10.66 -8.57
N ALA A 52 -41.96 11.72 -7.77
CA ALA A 52 -41.90 13.12 -8.20
C ALA A 52 -41.19 13.95 -7.12
N ALA A 53 -40.58 15.07 -7.52
CA ALA A 53 -40.11 16.09 -6.61
C ALA A 53 -41.23 17.15 -6.36
N THR A 54 -41.23 17.75 -5.17
CA THR A 54 -42.12 18.85 -4.85
C THR A 54 -41.73 20.15 -5.54
N ASP A 55 -42.71 20.96 -5.92
CA ASP A 55 -42.52 22.30 -6.49
C ASP A 55 -42.22 23.37 -5.42
N ILE A 56 -42.13 24.65 -5.82
CA ILE A 56 -41.83 25.78 -4.94
C ILE A 56 -42.88 25.98 -3.83
N ASN A 57 -44.10 25.48 -4.02
CA ASN A 57 -45.17 25.52 -3.03
C ASN A 57 -45.22 24.22 -2.19
N GLY A 58 -44.24 23.34 -2.32
CA GLY A 58 -44.21 22.05 -1.65
C GLY A 58 -45.17 21.01 -2.25
N LYS A 59 -45.81 21.30 -3.40
CA LYS A 59 -46.81 20.41 -4.01
C LYS A 59 -46.13 19.30 -4.83
N PHE A 60 -46.65 18.08 -4.70
CA PHE A 60 -46.28 16.95 -5.57
C PHE A 60 -47.52 16.36 -6.26
N THR A 61 -47.28 15.73 -7.41
CA THR A 61 -48.27 14.96 -8.16
C THR A 61 -47.62 13.71 -8.70
N LEU A 62 -48.09 12.54 -8.26
CA LEU A 62 -47.72 11.25 -8.79
C LEU A 62 -48.84 10.77 -9.72
N THR A 63 -48.56 10.59 -10.99
CA THR A 63 -49.48 10.02 -11.98
C THR A 63 -49.19 8.53 -12.16
N ASN A 64 -50.22 7.79 -12.60
CA ASN A 64 -50.13 6.37 -12.91
C ASN A 64 -49.74 5.46 -11.72
N VAL A 65 -50.06 5.85 -10.49
CA VAL A 65 -49.79 5.05 -9.29
C VAL A 65 -50.72 3.83 -9.26
N PRO A 66 -50.22 2.60 -9.21
CA PRO A 66 -51.08 1.41 -9.08
C PRO A 66 -51.90 1.45 -7.78
N ASN A 67 -53.14 1.04 -7.81
CA ASN A 67 -54.00 0.97 -6.62
C ASN A 67 -53.50 -0.02 -5.55
N THR A 68 -52.48 -0.85 -5.89
CA THR A 68 -51.78 -1.69 -4.94
C THR A 68 -50.81 -0.93 -4.05
N ALA A 69 -50.33 0.25 -4.47
CA ALA A 69 -49.49 1.13 -3.64
C ALA A 69 -50.36 1.87 -2.62
N ARG A 70 -50.19 1.54 -1.35
CA ARG A 70 -51.00 2.11 -0.25
C ARG A 70 -50.32 3.24 0.52
N SER A 71 -49.08 3.51 0.24
CA SER A 71 -48.31 4.57 0.92
C SER A 71 -47.29 5.22 0.00
N VAL A 72 -46.85 6.41 0.37
CA VAL A 72 -45.75 7.13 -0.25
C VAL A 72 -44.62 7.28 0.76
N VAL A 73 -43.38 7.19 0.33
CA VAL A 73 -42.20 7.56 1.11
C VAL A 73 -41.78 8.96 0.65
N VAL A 74 -41.65 9.85 1.62
CA VAL A 74 -41.21 11.23 1.40
C VAL A 74 -39.86 11.42 2.06
N SER A 75 -38.89 11.93 1.31
CA SER A 75 -37.53 12.19 1.78
C SER A 75 -37.04 13.55 1.28
N TYR A 76 -36.27 14.22 2.13
CA TYR A 76 -35.57 15.46 1.80
C TYR A 76 -34.26 15.54 2.55
N VAL A 77 -33.23 16.17 1.98
CA VAL A 77 -31.92 16.31 2.61
C VAL A 77 -32.05 17.08 3.93
N GLY A 78 -31.55 16.48 5.01
CA GLY A 78 -31.66 17.09 6.35
C GLY A 78 -32.98 16.88 7.07
N MET A 79 -33.92 16.09 6.52
CA MET A 79 -35.21 15.75 7.15
C MET A 79 -35.38 14.24 7.33
N LYS A 80 -36.11 13.82 8.36
CA LYS A 80 -36.44 12.40 8.58
C LYS A 80 -37.36 11.92 7.47
N SER A 81 -36.99 10.87 6.77
CA SER A 81 -37.87 10.23 5.80
C SER A 81 -39.13 9.68 6.48
N GLN A 82 -40.29 9.95 5.91
CA GLN A 82 -41.56 9.54 6.45
C GLN A 82 -42.35 8.69 5.44
N THR A 83 -42.95 7.61 5.91
CA THR A 83 -43.89 6.80 5.11
C THR A 83 -45.32 7.17 5.50
N VAL A 84 -46.10 7.68 4.53
CA VAL A 84 -47.45 8.15 4.75
C VAL A 84 -48.43 7.37 3.90
N THR A 85 -49.54 6.92 4.49
CA THR A 85 -50.64 6.25 3.77
C THR A 85 -51.30 7.20 2.79
N ILE A 86 -51.54 6.75 1.56
CA ILE A 86 -52.18 7.54 0.52
C ILE A 86 -53.61 7.90 0.92
N LYS A 87 -53.89 9.19 0.94
CA LYS A 87 -55.21 9.80 1.21
C LYS A 87 -55.43 10.94 0.22
N PRO A 88 -56.71 11.32 -0.07
CA PRO A 88 -57.00 12.54 -0.81
C PRO A 88 -56.44 13.77 -0.06
N ASN A 89 -55.74 14.68 -0.76
CA ASN A 89 -55.18 15.94 -0.24
C ASN A 89 -54.24 15.74 0.98
N MET A 90 -53.11 15.10 0.78
CA MET A 90 -52.13 14.87 1.83
C MET A 90 -51.31 16.13 2.15
N ASN A 91 -51.27 16.51 3.42
CA ASN A 91 -50.27 17.44 3.95
C ASN A 91 -49.27 16.64 4.80
N ILE A 92 -48.03 16.62 4.38
CA ILE A 92 -46.97 15.82 5.00
C ILE A 92 -45.99 16.79 5.66
N TYR A 93 -45.72 16.59 6.94
CA TYR A 93 -44.83 17.43 7.72
C TYR A 93 -43.56 16.63 8.05
N LEU A 94 -42.44 17.04 7.44
CA LEU A 94 -41.16 16.41 7.73
C LEU A 94 -40.48 17.07 8.92
N GLU A 95 -40.11 16.25 9.90
CA GLU A 95 -39.28 16.70 11.00
C GLU A 95 -37.84 16.86 10.54
N PRO A 96 -37.11 17.89 11.00
CA PRO A 96 -35.69 17.95 10.80
C PRO A 96 -35.06 16.63 11.26
N ASP A 97 -34.27 16.02 10.43
CA ASP A 97 -33.43 14.92 10.86
C ASP A 97 -32.30 15.53 11.70
N ALA A 98 -32.61 15.77 12.97
CA ALA A 98 -31.57 16.02 13.96
C ALA A 98 -30.82 14.72 14.23
N ARG A 99 -30.41 13.99 13.18
CA ARG A 99 -29.21 13.18 13.32
C ARG A 99 -28.13 14.20 13.63
N SER A 100 -27.82 14.34 14.89
CA SER A 100 -26.46 14.55 15.31
C SER A 100 -25.66 13.65 14.38
N LEU A 101 -24.83 14.20 13.48
CA LEU A 101 -23.84 13.47 12.72
C LEU A 101 -23.27 12.46 13.72
N ASP A 102 -23.46 11.15 13.48
CA ASP A 102 -23.03 10.11 14.41
C ASP A 102 -21.65 10.50 14.86
N GLU A 103 -21.50 10.82 16.15
CA GLU A 103 -20.31 11.49 16.66
C GLU A 103 -19.13 10.56 16.39
N VAL A 104 -18.23 11.01 15.53
CA VAL A 104 -17.11 10.17 15.03
C VAL A 104 -16.25 9.76 16.20
N VAL A 105 -16.37 8.51 16.63
CA VAL A 105 -15.49 7.90 17.62
C VAL A 105 -14.23 7.42 16.92
N VAL A 106 -13.08 7.87 17.36
CA VAL A 106 -11.77 7.50 16.83
C VAL A 106 -10.99 6.69 17.84
N GLN A 107 -10.18 5.77 17.35
CA GLN A 107 -9.21 5.07 18.19
C GLN A 107 -8.12 6.06 18.62
N VAL A 108 -7.74 6.00 19.89
CA VAL A 108 -6.67 6.77 20.49
C VAL A 108 -5.75 5.83 21.28
N ALA A 109 -4.66 6.35 21.82
CA ALA A 109 -3.78 5.56 22.67
C ALA A 109 -4.57 4.92 23.83
N TYR A 110 -4.51 3.60 23.93
CA TYR A 110 -5.13 2.77 24.98
C TYR A 110 -6.64 3.00 25.15
N GLY A 111 -7.39 3.21 24.05
CA GLY A 111 -8.85 3.36 24.10
C GLY A 111 -9.44 4.03 22.87
N SER A 112 -10.65 4.53 23.03
CA SER A 112 -11.37 5.31 22.02
C SER A 112 -11.87 6.61 22.61
N ALA A 113 -12.09 7.63 21.79
CA ALA A 113 -12.62 8.91 22.21
C ALA A 113 -13.44 9.54 21.06
N LYS A 114 -14.37 10.41 21.41
CA LYS A 114 -15.08 11.25 20.44
C LYS A 114 -14.06 12.19 19.79
N LYS A 115 -14.06 12.27 18.45
CA LYS A 115 -13.13 13.13 17.69
C LYS A 115 -13.22 14.60 18.14
N SER A 116 -14.40 15.06 18.50
CA SER A 116 -14.68 16.41 18.99
C SER A 116 -13.99 16.74 20.33
N THR A 117 -13.70 15.74 21.17
CA THR A 117 -13.06 15.92 22.49
C THR A 117 -11.56 15.67 22.48
N LEU A 118 -10.94 15.51 21.33
CA LEU A 118 -9.50 15.33 21.25
C LEU A 118 -8.78 16.67 21.28
N THR A 119 -7.71 16.72 22.08
CA THR A 119 -6.83 17.89 22.20
C THR A 119 -5.71 17.90 21.17
N GLY A 120 -5.47 16.74 20.51
CA GLY A 120 -4.39 16.54 19.54
C GLY A 120 -4.83 16.47 18.09
N ALA A 121 -3.89 16.65 17.16
CA ALA A 121 -4.12 16.55 15.73
C ALA A 121 -4.22 15.08 15.29
N VAL A 122 -5.45 14.63 15.01
CA VAL A 122 -5.78 13.27 14.62
C VAL A 122 -6.45 13.25 13.25
N SER A 123 -6.03 12.32 12.40
CA SER A 123 -6.70 12.03 11.12
C SER A 123 -7.09 10.56 11.07
N GLN A 124 -8.29 10.28 10.58
CA GLN A 124 -8.79 8.91 10.40
C GLN A 124 -9.13 8.65 8.94
N VAL A 125 -8.76 7.48 8.47
CA VAL A 125 -9.12 6.94 7.16
C VAL A 125 -9.91 5.66 7.39
N GLY A 126 -11.15 5.62 6.93
CA GLY A 126 -12.06 4.48 7.09
C GLY A 126 -12.00 3.51 5.90
N THR A 127 -12.78 2.44 6.01
CA THR A 127 -12.88 1.38 5.01
C THR A 127 -13.23 1.92 3.62
N GLU A 128 -14.10 2.93 3.54
CA GLU A 128 -14.55 3.54 2.28
C GLU A 128 -13.36 4.08 1.45
N HIS A 129 -12.35 4.65 2.09
CA HIS A 129 -11.14 5.14 1.42
C HIS A 129 -10.14 4.03 1.12
N ILE A 130 -10.03 3.04 2.02
CA ILE A 130 -9.14 1.89 1.85
C ILE A 130 -9.58 1.04 0.65
N ASP A 131 -10.90 0.86 0.47
CA ASP A 131 -11.47 0.03 -0.57
C ASP A 131 -11.53 0.69 -1.96
N LEU A 132 -11.35 2.04 -2.05
CA LEU A 132 -11.38 2.77 -3.33
C LEU A 132 -10.25 2.40 -4.28
N ARG A 133 -9.09 2.02 -3.77
CA ARG A 133 -7.91 1.68 -4.58
C ARG A 133 -7.44 0.26 -4.29
N PRO A 134 -7.09 -0.52 -5.32
CA PRO A 134 -6.49 -1.84 -5.13
C PRO A 134 -5.02 -1.70 -4.69
N VAL A 135 -4.80 -1.47 -3.39
CA VAL A 135 -3.46 -1.34 -2.80
C VAL A 135 -2.98 -2.67 -2.22
N SER A 136 -1.68 -2.92 -2.31
CA SER A 136 -1.05 -4.16 -1.80
C SER A 136 -0.61 -4.02 -0.34
N SER A 137 -0.37 -2.78 0.11
CA SER A 137 0.03 -2.45 1.48
C SER A 137 -1.02 -1.56 2.14
N VAL A 138 -1.26 -1.79 3.43
CA VAL A 138 -2.16 -0.98 4.27
C VAL A 138 -1.72 0.49 4.29
N THR A 139 -0.41 0.76 4.33
CA THR A 139 0.11 2.12 4.34
C THR A 139 -0.10 2.88 3.03
N SER A 140 -0.13 2.17 1.90
CA SER A 140 -0.42 2.81 0.60
C SER A 140 -1.84 3.38 0.52
N ALA A 141 -2.77 2.91 1.35
CA ALA A 141 -4.11 3.48 1.46
C ALA A 141 -4.14 4.87 2.10
N LEU A 142 -3.09 5.26 2.84
CA LEU A 142 -2.95 6.61 3.43
C LEU A 142 -2.41 7.65 2.44
N GLU A 143 -1.89 7.22 1.29
CA GLU A 143 -1.29 8.10 0.30
C GLU A 143 -2.29 9.11 -0.27
N GLY A 144 -1.99 10.41 -0.11
CA GLY A 144 -2.86 11.50 -0.56
C GLY A 144 -4.14 11.71 0.27
N THR A 145 -4.39 10.89 1.31
CA THR A 145 -5.63 10.97 2.11
C THR A 145 -5.45 11.74 3.41
N THR A 146 -4.22 11.88 3.89
CA THR A 146 -3.95 12.41 5.22
C THR A 146 -2.91 13.53 5.18
N SER A 147 -3.30 14.75 5.55
CA SER A 147 -2.38 15.91 5.60
C SER A 147 -1.22 15.66 6.57
N GLY A 148 0.00 16.05 6.19
CA GLY A 148 1.21 15.87 7.00
C GLY A 148 1.73 14.44 7.08
N VAL A 149 1.19 13.51 6.30
CA VAL A 149 1.72 12.16 6.10
C VAL A 149 2.27 12.07 4.68
N GLN A 150 3.54 11.78 4.59
CA GLN A 150 4.24 11.54 3.33
C GLN A 150 4.51 10.05 3.17
N ILE A 151 4.11 9.50 2.04
CA ILE A 151 4.34 8.11 1.68
C ILE A 151 5.16 8.09 0.40
N ASN A 152 6.31 7.45 0.47
CA ASN A 152 7.18 7.26 -0.66
C ASN A 152 7.24 5.78 -1.02
N SER A 153 6.51 5.41 -2.07
CA SER A 153 6.56 4.07 -2.65
C SER A 153 7.77 3.98 -3.57
N THR A 154 8.93 3.73 -3.00
CA THR A 154 10.17 3.61 -3.74
C THR A 154 10.01 2.51 -4.81
N TYR A 155 10.19 2.88 -6.08
CA TYR A 155 10.22 1.98 -7.25
C TYR A 155 8.94 1.20 -7.59
N GLY A 156 7.86 1.26 -6.81
CA GLY A 156 6.63 0.51 -7.08
C GLY A 156 6.83 -1.01 -7.16
N GLN A 157 7.89 -1.54 -6.56
CA GLN A 157 8.23 -2.94 -6.59
C GLN A 157 7.27 -3.74 -5.71
N PRO A 158 6.64 -4.83 -6.20
CA PRO A 158 5.80 -5.69 -5.40
C PRO A 158 6.52 -6.24 -4.16
N GLY A 159 5.84 -6.21 -3.01
CA GLY A 159 6.40 -6.72 -1.75
C GLY A 159 7.42 -5.80 -1.06
N SER A 160 7.65 -4.58 -1.56
CA SER A 160 8.47 -3.57 -0.88
C SER A 160 7.62 -2.59 -0.07
N ASN A 161 8.05 -2.27 1.16
CA ASN A 161 7.34 -1.34 2.02
C ASN A 161 7.53 0.11 1.57
N PRO A 162 6.44 0.89 1.44
CA PRO A 162 6.55 2.32 1.30
C PRO A 162 7.19 2.94 2.54
N ALA A 163 8.07 3.90 2.35
CA ALA A 163 8.58 4.71 3.45
C ALA A 163 7.51 5.71 3.89
N VAL A 164 7.06 5.61 5.14
CA VAL A 164 6.06 6.50 5.73
C VAL A 164 6.74 7.49 6.67
N ARG A 165 6.37 8.77 6.56
CA ARG A 165 6.86 9.85 7.43
C ARG A 165 5.70 10.73 7.85
N ILE A 166 5.71 11.12 9.12
CA ILE A 166 4.72 12.03 9.69
C ILE A 166 5.43 13.31 10.07
N ARG A 167 5.03 14.45 9.46
CA ARG A 167 5.62 15.79 9.70
C ARG A 167 7.13 15.89 9.46
N GLY A 168 7.69 15.05 8.56
CA GLY A 168 9.09 15.12 8.13
C GLY A 168 10.02 14.12 8.82
N PHE A 169 11.30 14.48 8.93
CA PHE A 169 12.35 13.62 9.47
C PHE A 169 12.56 13.91 10.96
N GLY A 170 12.45 12.90 11.79
CA GLY A 170 12.68 13.00 13.24
C GLY A 170 14.14 12.79 13.64
N SER A 171 14.98 12.19 12.77
CA SER A 171 16.38 11.90 13.06
C SER A 171 17.21 11.90 11.78
N VAL A 172 18.48 12.33 11.89
CA VAL A 172 19.47 12.26 10.81
C VAL A 172 20.04 10.85 10.66
N ASN A 173 20.34 10.18 11.78
CA ASN A 173 21.01 8.87 11.81
C ASN A 173 20.10 7.72 12.26
N GLY A 174 18.93 8.02 12.83
CA GLY A 174 17.98 7.03 13.32
C GLY A 174 16.79 6.84 12.36
N SER A 175 15.96 5.85 12.67
CA SER A 175 14.71 5.64 11.93
C SER A 175 13.75 6.83 12.12
N SER A 176 13.15 7.28 11.03
CA SER A 176 12.06 8.28 11.04
C SER A 176 10.70 7.63 10.73
N ALA A 177 10.59 6.30 10.79
CA ALA A 177 9.34 5.58 10.60
C ALA A 177 8.41 5.79 11.81
N PRO A 178 7.08 5.92 11.59
CA PRO A 178 6.11 5.99 12.69
C PRO A 178 5.99 4.65 13.41
N LEU A 179 5.48 4.68 14.63
CA LEU A 179 5.05 3.48 15.35
C LEU A 179 3.72 2.99 14.76
N TYR A 180 3.65 1.72 14.42
CA TYR A 180 2.39 1.05 14.10
C TYR A 180 1.81 0.39 15.34
N VAL A 181 0.50 0.49 15.51
CA VAL A 181 -0.23 -0.13 16.62
C VAL A 181 -1.43 -0.87 16.02
N LEU A 182 -1.47 -2.18 16.17
CA LEU A 182 -2.53 -3.04 15.65
C LEU A 182 -3.49 -3.43 16.78
N ASP A 183 -4.76 -3.06 16.68
CA ASP A 183 -5.81 -3.33 17.67
C ASP A 183 -5.38 -2.96 19.12
N GLY A 184 -4.64 -1.84 19.24
CA GLY A 184 -4.20 -1.29 20.52
C GLY A 184 -2.92 -1.89 21.11
N VAL A 185 -2.17 -2.70 20.34
CA VAL A 185 -0.86 -3.22 20.74
C VAL A 185 0.21 -2.78 19.74
N PRO A 186 1.40 -2.34 20.17
CA PRO A 186 2.50 -2.01 19.28
C PRO A 186 2.83 -3.18 18.34
N PHE A 187 2.91 -2.88 17.05
CA PHE A 187 3.15 -3.83 15.98
C PHE A 187 4.55 -3.59 15.38
N SER A 188 5.43 -4.55 15.47
CA SER A 188 6.81 -4.50 14.94
C SER A 188 6.98 -5.38 13.71
N GLY A 189 5.90 -6.02 13.25
CA GLY A 189 5.85 -6.78 12.00
C GLY A 189 6.05 -5.93 10.77
N ASP A 190 6.18 -6.60 9.64
CA ASP A 190 6.17 -5.97 8.33
C ASP A 190 4.72 -5.60 7.96
N ILE A 191 4.48 -4.34 7.63
CA ILE A 191 3.10 -3.87 7.34
C ILE A 191 2.47 -4.60 6.14
N PHE A 192 3.28 -5.19 5.25
CA PHE A 192 2.80 -6.08 4.19
C PHE A 192 2.23 -7.42 4.68
N GLU A 193 2.44 -7.76 5.95
CA GLU A 193 1.85 -8.96 6.56
C GLU A 193 0.33 -8.82 6.72
N LEU A 194 -0.17 -7.57 6.76
CA LEU A 194 -1.58 -7.27 6.90
C LEU A 194 -2.28 -7.20 5.54
N ASN A 195 -3.48 -7.79 5.47
CA ASN A 195 -4.35 -7.64 4.31
C ASN A 195 -5.15 -6.34 4.43
N PRO A 196 -5.06 -5.38 3.49
CA PRO A 196 -5.87 -4.16 3.50
C PRO A 196 -7.38 -4.43 3.61
N ALA A 197 -7.87 -5.55 3.05
CA ALA A 197 -9.28 -5.93 3.12
C ALA A 197 -9.77 -6.24 4.54
N ASP A 198 -8.86 -6.54 5.49
CA ASP A 198 -9.18 -6.81 6.89
C ASP A 198 -9.21 -5.55 7.77
N ILE A 199 -8.86 -4.39 7.22
CA ILE A 199 -8.74 -3.15 7.97
C ILE A 199 -10.07 -2.40 7.99
N GLU A 200 -10.49 -2.01 9.18
CA GLU A 200 -11.66 -1.17 9.44
C GLU A 200 -11.35 0.31 9.31
N SER A 201 -10.26 0.73 9.96
CA SER A 201 -9.80 2.12 9.93
C SER A 201 -8.33 2.25 10.29
N MET A 202 -7.75 3.35 9.86
CA MET A 202 -6.41 3.80 10.28
C MET A 202 -6.53 5.20 10.87
N THR A 203 -5.96 5.39 12.06
CA THR A 203 -5.92 6.67 12.76
C THR A 203 -4.48 7.12 12.91
N VAL A 204 -4.15 8.31 12.41
CA VAL A 204 -2.80 8.88 12.49
C VAL A 204 -2.75 9.92 13.61
N LEU A 205 -1.91 9.65 14.63
CA LEU A 205 -1.60 10.56 15.73
C LEU A 205 -0.34 11.34 15.36
N LYS A 206 -0.48 12.67 15.18
CA LYS A 206 0.57 13.48 14.55
C LYS A 206 1.36 14.35 15.55
N ASP A 207 0.91 14.45 16.78
CA ASP A 207 1.50 15.32 17.80
C ASP A 207 1.78 14.61 19.12
N ALA A 208 2.53 15.28 19.98
CA ALA A 208 2.93 14.76 21.27
C ALA A 208 1.75 14.53 22.22
N ALA A 209 0.70 15.37 22.16
CA ALA A 209 -0.46 15.24 23.04
C ALA A 209 -1.19 13.93 22.81
N SER A 210 -1.34 13.54 21.52
CA SER A 210 -2.01 12.30 21.16
C SER A 210 -1.11 11.06 21.23
N SER A 211 0.21 11.20 21.15
CA SER A 211 1.17 10.08 21.06
C SER A 211 2.00 9.81 22.31
N ALA A 212 2.05 10.73 23.30
CA ALA A 212 2.90 10.63 24.49
C ALA A 212 2.71 9.34 25.29
N LEU A 213 1.51 8.75 25.29
CA LEU A 213 1.24 7.48 25.96
C LEU A 213 2.00 6.27 25.37
N TYR A 214 2.59 6.40 24.17
CA TYR A 214 3.47 5.38 23.60
C TYR A 214 4.97 5.62 23.87
N GLY A 215 5.30 6.68 24.62
CA GLY A 215 6.67 7.02 25.06
C GLY A 215 7.60 7.34 23.89
N ASN A 216 8.88 6.96 24.02
CA ASN A 216 9.91 7.25 23.03
C ASN A 216 9.66 6.60 21.65
N ARG A 217 8.94 5.48 21.63
CA ARG A 217 8.59 4.78 20.38
C ARG A 217 7.69 5.60 19.46
N ALA A 218 7.00 6.61 20.01
CA ALA A 218 6.07 7.48 19.29
C ALA A 218 6.68 8.81 18.80
N SER A 219 7.99 9.01 18.91
CA SER A 219 8.67 10.25 18.55
C SER A 219 8.43 10.70 17.10
N ASN A 220 8.20 9.75 16.19
CA ASN A 220 7.91 9.99 14.78
C ASN A 220 6.40 9.90 14.44
N GLY A 221 5.53 10.00 15.46
CA GLY A 221 4.09 9.80 15.31
C GLY A 221 3.67 8.35 15.40
N VAL A 222 2.35 8.12 15.41
CA VAL A 222 1.75 6.79 15.56
C VAL A 222 0.65 6.58 14.52
N ILE A 223 0.59 5.39 13.95
CA ILE A 223 -0.50 4.93 13.10
C ILE A 223 -1.22 3.77 13.80
N LEU A 224 -2.44 4.05 14.27
CA LEU A 224 -3.31 3.04 14.88
C LEU A 224 -4.08 2.35 13.75
N ILE A 225 -4.00 1.04 13.70
CA ILE A 225 -4.69 0.19 12.73
C ILE A 225 -5.74 -0.62 13.47
N THR A 226 -7.00 -0.44 13.08
CA THR A 226 -8.13 -1.19 13.65
C THR A 226 -8.61 -2.19 12.62
N THR A 227 -8.76 -3.44 13.03
CA THR A 227 -9.22 -4.51 12.14
C THR A 227 -10.72 -4.72 12.22
N LYS A 228 -11.29 -5.29 11.15
CA LYS A 228 -12.71 -5.58 11.04
C LYS A 228 -13.17 -6.57 12.10
N LYS A 229 -14.38 -6.32 12.63
CA LYS A 229 -15.11 -7.17 13.60
C LYS A 229 -16.48 -7.53 13.04
N GLY A 230 -17.22 -8.38 13.71
CA GLY A 230 -18.61 -8.63 13.37
C GLY A 230 -19.47 -7.39 13.59
N LYS A 231 -20.38 -7.09 12.65
CA LYS A 231 -21.24 -5.88 12.70
C LYS A 231 -22.73 -6.17 12.60
N SER A 232 -23.14 -7.27 12.01
CA SER A 232 -24.55 -7.55 11.69
C SER A 232 -25.04 -8.76 12.43
N ASN A 233 -26.29 -8.74 12.89
CA ASN A 233 -26.96 -9.92 13.48
C ASN A 233 -27.15 -11.08 12.49
N LYS A 234 -26.94 -10.84 11.21
CA LYS A 234 -26.96 -11.87 10.16
C LYS A 234 -25.55 -12.17 9.71
N LEU A 235 -25.30 -13.45 9.41
CA LEU A 235 -24.05 -13.86 8.78
C LEU A 235 -23.89 -13.13 7.44
N SER A 236 -22.82 -12.38 7.31
CA SER A 236 -22.42 -11.71 6.07
C SER A 236 -21.19 -12.41 5.52
N VAL A 237 -21.27 -12.92 4.30
CA VAL A 237 -20.15 -13.51 3.57
C VAL A 237 -19.82 -12.59 2.40
N ASN A 238 -18.55 -12.19 2.30
CA ASN A 238 -18.09 -11.28 1.26
C ASN A 238 -16.91 -11.89 0.51
N LEU A 239 -17.03 -11.97 -0.81
CA LEU A 239 -15.95 -12.37 -1.72
C LEU A 239 -15.54 -11.13 -2.53
N ARG A 240 -14.27 -10.75 -2.42
CA ARG A 240 -13.67 -9.70 -3.24
C ARG A 240 -12.66 -10.33 -4.19
N VAL A 241 -12.80 -10.00 -5.46
CA VAL A 241 -11.88 -10.40 -6.53
C VAL A 241 -11.39 -9.15 -7.22
N SER A 242 -10.08 -8.98 -7.32
CA SER A 242 -9.45 -7.87 -8.04
C SER A 242 -8.40 -8.41 -8.99
N GLN A 243 -8.48 -8.02 -10.26
CA GLN A 243 -7.49 -8.33 -11.27
C GLN A 243 -7.09 -7.06 -12.00
N GLY A 244 -5.82 -6.94 -12.33
CA GLY A 244 -5.29 -5.75 -12.98
C GLY A 244 -3.94 -5.99 -13.61
N THR A 245 -3.50 -4.99 -14.36
CA THR A 245 -2.19 -4.95 -14.98
C THR A 245 -1.44 -3.70 -14.54
N TYR A 246 -0.11 -3.81 -14.49
CA TYR A 246 0.79 -2.70 -14.21
C TYR A 246 1.54 -2.33 -15.49
N THR A 247 1.60 -1.05 -15.74
CA THR A 247 2.48 -0.46 -16.74
C THR A 247 3.21 0.70 -16.12
N ARG A 248 4.27 1.14 -16.75
CA ARG A 248 4.99 2.33 -16.32
C ARG A 248 4.08 3.56 -16.44
N GLY A 249 3.89 4.29 -15.34
CA GLY A 249 3.01 5.47 -15.30
C GLY A 249 3.68 6.78 -15.71
N ILE A 250 5.01 6.87 -15.56
CA ILE A 250 5.78 8.08 -15.92
C ILE A 250 6.66 7.75 -17.12
N PRO A 251 6.57 8.52 -18.23
CA PRO A 251 7.41 8.30 -19.39
C PRO A 251 8.90 8.55 -19.04
N GLU A 252 9.79 7.94 -19.83
CA GLU A 252 11.22 8.17 -19.67
C GLU A 252 11.60 9.55 -20.23
N TYR A 253 12.74 10.05 -19.77
CA TYR A 253 13.36 11.22 -20.39
C TYR A 253 13.73 10.91 -21.84
N LYS A 254 13.72 11.94 -22.70
CA LYS A 254 14.27 11.80 -24.04
C LYS A 254 15.79 11.55 -23.91
N LEU A 255 16.22 10.38 -24.32
CA LEU A 255 17.64 10.04 -24.45
C LEU A 255 18.17 10.51 -25.82
N LEU A 256 19.49 10.58 -25.96
CA LEU A 256 20.12 10.78 -27.27
C LEU A 256 19.76 9.62 -28.21
N SER A 257 19.48 9.94 -29.44
CA SER A 257 19.42 8.93 -30.49
C SER A 257 20.82 8.33 -30.76
N PRO A 258 20.90 7.13 -31.35
CA PRO A 258 22.19 6.58 -31.77
C PRO A 258 23.01 7.56 -32.60
N GLN A 259 22.37 8.29 -33.54
CA GLN A 259 23.00 9.29 -34.38
C GLN A 259 23.55 10.45 -33.54
N GLU A 260 22.74 11.06 -32.68
CA GLU A 260 23.18 12.18 -31.81
C GLU A 260 24.32 11.73 -30.89
N PHE A 261 24.27 10.50 -30.38
CA PHE A 261 25.34 9.94 -29.53
C PHE A 261 26.65 9.78 -30.29
N MET A 262 26.61 9.30 -31.54
CA MET A 262 27.80 9.14 -32.38
C MET A 262 28.44 10.50 -32.65
N GLU A 263 27.66 11.51 -33.01
CA GLU A 263 28.15 12.86 -33.28
C GLU A 263 28.79 13.53 -32.04
N VAL A 264 28.17 13.39 -30.88
CA VAL A 264 28.70 13.87 -29.59
C VAL A 264 30.00 13.13 -29.23
N SER A 265 30.05 11.82 -29.47
CA SER A 265 31.24 10.99 -29.20
C SER A 265 32.42 11.40 -30.12
N TRP A 266 32.14 11.68 -31.39
CA TRP A 266 33.13 12.20 -32.31
C TRP A 266 33.67 13.56 -31.83
N LEU A 267 32.78 14.46 -31.43
CA LEU A 267 33.18 15.79 -30.91
C LEU A 267 34.03 15.64 -29.63
N ASN A 268 33.69 14.72 -28.76
CA ASN A 268 34.45 14.43 -27.54
C ASN A 268 35.86 13.93 -27.87
N LEU A 269 35.99 12.96 -28.77
CA LEU A 269 37.30 12.43 -29.18
C LEU A 269 38.17 13.51 -29.85
N ARG A 270 37.57 14.31 -30.74
CA ARG A 270 38.24 15.46 -31.37
C ARG A 270 38.76 16.44 -30.32
N ASN A 271 37.93 16.84 -29.37
CA ASN A 271 38.31 17.82 -28.36
C ASN A 271 39.38 17.29 -27.41
N SER A 272 39.32 16.00 -27.03
CA SER A 272 40.36 15.33 -26.24
C SER A 272 41.72 15.36 -26.99
N ARG A 273 41.72 15.08 -28.30
CA ARG A 273 42.96 15.13 -29.10
C ARG A 273 43.52 16.57 -29.19
N MET A 274 42.68 17.56 -29.31
CA MET A 274 43.12 18.99 -29.32
C MET A 274 43.73 19.36 -27.96
N THR A 275 43.15 18.94 -26.86
CA THR A 275 43.58 19.28 -25.50
C THR A 275 44.82 18.48 -25.08
N ASP A 276 44.78 17.15 -25.20
CA ASP A 276 45.79 16.27 -24.64
C ASP A 276 47.01 16.13 -25.56
N LYS A 277 46.82 16.15 -26.87
CA LYS A 277 47.87 15.96 -27.87
C LYS A 277 48.23 17.27 -28.61
N LYS A 278 47.56 18.39 -28.28
CA LYS A 278 47.76 19.71 -28.91
C LYS A 278 47.62 19.69 -30.43
N ALA A 279 46.80 18.76 -30.97
CA ALA A 279 46.55 18.65 -32.39
C ALA A 279 45.72 19.86 -32.89
N SER A 280 45.90 20.23 -34.16
CA SER A 280 45.02 21.21 -34.80
C SER A 280 43.60 20.65 -34.92
N ALA A 281 42.61 21.54 -35.11
CA ALA A 281 41.20 21.13 -35.24
C ALA A 281 40.96 20.17 -36.43
N ALA A 282 41.70 20.38 -37.53
CA ALA A 282 41.61 19.52 -38.71
C ALA A 282 42.22 18.13 -38.47
N GLU A 283 43.44 18.05 -37.93
CA GLU A 283 44.10 16.76 -37.58
C GLU A 283 43.28 15.98 -36.55
N ALA A 284 42.76 16.66 -35.52
CA ALA A 284 41.93 16.05 -34.48
C ALA A 284 40.59 15.53 -35.05
N GLY A 285 39.99 16.26 -36.00
CA GLY A 285 38.76 15.86 -36.70
C GLY A 285 38.99 14.63 -37.59
N GLU A 286 40.04 14.63 -38.38
CA GLU A 286 40.42 13.47 -39.22
C GLU A 286 40.69 12.23 -38.37
N TYR A 287 41.43 12.43 -37.25
CA TYR A 287 41.65 11.34 -36.29
C TYR A 287 40.36 10.76 -35.73
N ALA A 288 39.45 11.66 -35.30
CA ALA A 288 38.18 11.24 -34.72
C ALA A 288 37.33 10.47 -35.74
N SER A 289 37.27 10.91 -37.01
CA SER A 289 36.52 10.19 -38.05
C SER A 289 37.09 8.81 -38.33
N LYS A 290 38.40 8.63 -38.28
CA LYS A 290 39.02 7.32 -38.58
C LYS A 290 39.04 6.34 -37.38
N ASN A 291 39.13 6.88 -36.15
CA ASN A 291 39.48 6.04 -34.99
C ASN A 291 38.36 5.97 -33.93
N LEU A 292 37.24 6.70 -34.08
CA LEU A 292 36.19 6.69 -33.05
C LEU A 292 35.70 5.28 -32.70
N ILE A 293 35.48 4.45 -33.70
CA ILE A 293 35.03 3.07 -33.47
C ILE A 293 36.13 2.23 -32.81
N ALA A 294 37.35 2.25 -33.35
CA ALA A 294 38.42 1.39 -32.87
C ALA A 294 38.91 1.76 -31.47
N ASP A 295 39.02 3.08 -31.16
CA ASP A 295 39.67 3.54 -29.94
C ASP A 295 38.67 3.82 -28.81
N ALA A 296 37.37 4.09 -29.15
CA ALA A 296 36.42 4.58 -28.16
C ALA A 296 35.12 3.78 -28.06
N LEU A 297 34.49 3.38 -29.16
CA LEU A 297 33.14 2.81 -29.10
C LEU A 297 33.13 1.29 -29.31
N TYR A 298 34.08 0.74 -30.03
CA TYR A 298 34.21 -0.69 -30.36
C TYR A 298 33.12 -1.30 -31.23
N LEU A 299 32.03 -0.57 -31.50
CA LEU A 299 30.90 -1.04 -32.26
C LEU A 299 30.44 0.02 -33.28
N ASN A 300 30.24 -0.42 -34.50
CA ASN A 300 29.56 0.34 -35.56
C ASN A 300 28.27 -0.37 -35.93
N ILE A 301 27.14 0.27 -35.72
CA ILE A 301 25.80 -0.26 -36.00
C ILE A 301 25.25 0.24 -37.36
N PHE A 302 26.02 1.02 -38.11
CA PHE A 302 25.58 1.64 -39.36
C PHE A 302 26.12 0.90 -40.58
N ASN A 303 25.45 1.07 -41.71
CA ASN A 303 25.77 0.50 -43.01
C ASN A 303 26.98 1.14 -43.74
N LYS A 304 27.82 1.86 -43.02
CA LYS A 304 29.03 2.55 -43.55
C LYS A 304 30.30 2.00 -42.91
N ALA A 305 31.41 2.04 -43.63
CA ALA A 305 32.71 1.75 -43.05
C ALA A 305 33.07 2.75 -41.94
N ASN A 306 33.90 2.31 -40.98
CA ASN A 306 34.22 3.10 -39.79
C ASN A 306 34.79 4.50 -40.10
N ASP A 307 35.58 4.61 -41.14
CA ASP A 307 36.23 5.84 -41.62
C ASP A 307 35.38 6.68 -42.59
N ALA A 308 34.21 6.17 -43.00
CA ALA A 308 33.26 6.82 -43.89
C ALA A 308 31.94 7.24 -43.19
N LEU A 309 31.90 7.18 -41.86
CA LEU A 309 30.71 7.51 -41.07
C LEU A 309 30.44 9.00 -40.96
N PHE A 310 31.49 9.84 -40.91
CA PHE A 310 31.38 11.27 -40.58
C PHE A 310 31.82 12.15 -41.72
N ASP A 311 31.15 13.28 -41.87
CA ASP A 311 31.62 14.39 -42.70
C ASP A 311 32.75 15.17 -42.00
N ALA A 312 33.31 16.20 -42.69
CA ALA A 312 34.39 17.03 -42.17
C ALA A 312 34.00 17.82 -40.89
N ASN A 313 32.72 17.97 -40.59
CA ASN A 313 32.19 18.65 -39.41
C ASN A 313 31.84 17.70 -38.26
N GLY A 314 32.01 16.40 -38.44
CA GLY A 314 31.67 15.35 -37.44
C GLY A 314 30.18 15.03 -37.40
N LYS A 315 29.45 15.35 -38.46
CA LYS A 315 28.08 14.89 -38.64
C LYS A 315 28.06 13.53 -39.33
N LEU A 316 27.15 12.64 -38.92
CA LEU A 316 26.90 11.41 -39.65
C LEU A 316 26.50 11.73 -41.10
N VAL A 317 27.08 11.01 -42.08
CA VAL A 317 26.72 11.18 -43.47
C VAL A 317 25.22 10.85 -43.68
N ALA A 318 24.56 11.58 -44.60
CA ALA A 318 23.11 11.56 -44.74
C ALA A 318 22.52 10.16 -45.11
N ASP A 319 23.32 9.31 -45.72
CA ASP A 319 22.95 7.95 -46.12
C ASP A 319 23.44 6.85 -45.13
N ALA A 320 23.96 7.24 -43.95
CA ALA A 320 24.21 6.32 -42.86
C ALA A 320 22.89 5.86 -42.21
N GLN A 321 22.62 4.59 -42.30
CA GLN A 321 21.43 3.97 -41.73
C GLN A 321 21.83 2.87 -40.76
N ILE A 322 21.09 2.71 -39.68
CA ILE A 322 21.28 1.59 -38.74
C ILE A 322 20.95 0.29 -39.47
N LEU A 323 21.80 -0.70 -39.31
CA LEU A 323 21.57 -2.06 -39.85
C LEU A 323 20.30 -2.65 -39.23
N PRO A 324 19.42 -3.32 -39.98
CA PRO A 324 18.08 -3.70 -39.52
C PRO A 324 18.05 -4.50 -38.21
N GLY A 325 18.92 -5.45 -38.00
CA GLY A 325 18.95 -6.23 -36.77
C GLY A 325 19.28 -5.43 -35.52
N TYR A 326 20.13 -4.40 -35.63
CA TYR A 326 20.40 -3.50 -34.51
C TYR A 326 19.22 -2.59 -34.17
N ALA A 327 18.45 -2.13 -35.16
CA ALA A 327 17.38 -1.16 -34.92
C ALA A 327 16.33 -1.65 -33.91
N ASP A 328 16.09 -2.95 -33.85
CA ASP A 328 15.09 -3.57 -32.98
C ASP A 328 15.68 -4.04 -31.63
N ASP A 329 17.00 -3.87 -31.39
CA ASP A 329 17.71 -4.44 -30.23
C ASP A 329 18.41 -3.38 -29.35
N LEU A 330 18.11 -2.09 -29.54
CA LEU A 330 18.72 -0.98 -28.78
C LEU A 330 17.90 -0.54 -27.58
N ASP A 331 16.68 -1.05 -27.39
CA ASP A 331 15.79 -0.67 -26.27
C ASP A 331 16.05 -1.55 -25.04
N TRP A 332 16.93 -1.11 -24.17
CA TRP A 332 17.24 -1.77 -22.92
C TRP A 332 16.10 -1.73 -21.90
N TYR A 333 15.14 -0.79 -22.05
CA TYR A 333 13.94 -0.81 -21.22
C TYR A 333 13.03 -1.97 -21.60
N ASP A 334 12.82 -2.20 -22.88
CA ASP A 334 11.98 -3.32 -23.36
C ASP A 334 12.54 -4.67 -22.90
N ALA A 335 13.88 -4.80 -22.89
CA ALA A 335 14.56 -6.00 -22.39
C ALA A 335 14.40 -6.23 -20.88
N THR A 336 14.12 -5.19 -20.10
CA THR A 336 14.11 -5.26 -18.62
C THR A 336 12.74 -5.08 -17.99
N ILE A 337 11.75 -4.59 -18.74
CA ILE A 337 10.39 -4.37 -18.27
C ILE A 337 9.39 -5.23 -19.03
N ARG A 338 8.26 -5.47 -18.38
CA ARG A 338 7.15 -6.23 -18.94
C ARG A 338 5.81 -5.62 -18.49
N ARG A 339 4.73 -6.05 -19.06
CA ARG A 339 3.41 -5.80 -18.49
C ARG A 339 3.28 -6.63 -17.22
N GLY A 340 3.20 -5.95 -16.07
CA GLY A 340 2.96 -6.59 -14.78
C GLY A 340 1.50 -7.03 -14.62
N ALA A 341 1.24 -7.93 -13.67
CA ALA A 341 -0.10 -8.46 -13.41
C ALA A 341 -0.38 -8.55 -11.91
N ARG A 342 -1.62 -8.28 -11.52
CA ARG A 342 -2.13 -8.42 -10.16
C ARG A 342 -3.37 -9.31 -10.14
N GLN A 343 -3.41 -10.22 -9.17
CA GLN A 343 -4.55 -11.07 -8.86
C GLN A 343 -4.74 -11.09 -7.34
N GLU A 344 -5.92 -10.72 -6.87
CA GLU A 344 -6.27 -10.72 -5.45
C GLU A 344 -7.63 -11.39 -5.24
N TYR A 345 -7.68 -12.25 -4.26
CA TYR A 345 -8.88 -12.95 -3.83
C TYR A 345 -8.98 -12.83 -2.32
N SER A 346 -10.07 -12.30 -1.80
CA SER A 346 -10.31 -12.17 -0.36
C SER A 346 -11.73 -12.63 -0.04
N LEU A 347 -11.83 -13.65 0.80
CA LEU A 347 -13.08 -14.17 1.32
C LEU A 347 -13.16 -13.81 2.79
N SER A 348 -14.28 -13.21 3.22
CA SER A 348 -14.52 -12.93 4.64
C SER A 348 -15.94 -13.32 5.05
N ALA A 349 -16.09 -13.69 6.31
CA ALA A 349 -17.36 -13.98 6.94
C ALA A 349 -17.43 -13.29 8.30
N ASN A 350 -18.52 -12.61 8.60
CA ASN A 350 -18.70 -11.93 9.87
C ASN A 350 -20.16 -11.97 10.34
N ALA A 351 -20.34 -11.98 11.65
CA ALA A 351 -21.63 -11.76 12.30
C ALA A 351 -21.44 -11.18 13.70
N ALA A 352 -22.47 -10.55 14.22
CA ALA A 352 -22.52 -10.02 15.58
C ALA A 352 -23.88 -10.30 16.18
N GLY A 353 -23.90 -10.65 17.46
CA GLY A 353 -25.08 -10.74 18.30
C GLY A 353 -24.80 -10.14 19.67
N ASP A 354 -25.78 -10.16 20.56
CA ASP A 354 -25.66 -9.55 21.90
C ASP A 354 -24.51 -10.14 22.72
N LYS A 355 -24.28 -11.46 22.57
CA LYS A 355 -23.30 -12.20 23.37
C LYS A 355 -21.98 -12.47 22.69
N SER A 356 -21.91 -12.33 21.37
CA SER A 356 -20.69 -12.61 20.61
C SER A 356 -20.66 -11.87 19.29
N ASP A 357 -19.47 -11.57 18.82
CA ASP A 357 -19.20 -11.20 17.44
C ASP A 357 -17.96 -11.92 16.93
N TYR A 358 -17.93 -12.17 15.63
CA TYR A 358 -16.79 -12.80 14.97
C TYR A 358 -16.57 -12.28 13.56
N TYR A 359 -15.31 -12.32 13.16
CA TYR A 359 -14.84 -12.03 11.83
C TYR A 359 -13.78 -13.04 11.44
N PHE A 360 -13.91 -13.67 10.27
CA PHE A 360 -12.93 -14.55 9.68
C PHE A 360 -12.61 -14.11 8.26
N SER A 361 -11.36 -14.22 7.87
CA SER A 361 -10.96 -13.96 6.49
C SER A 361 -9.81 -14.84 6.03
N VAL A 362 -9.76 -15.07 4.71
CA VAL A 362 -8.63 -15.66 3.99
C VAL A 362 -8.39 -14.81 2.77
N GLY A 363 -7.15 -14.37 2.56
CA GLY A 363 -6.74 -13.55 1.44
C GLY A 363 -5.56 -14.15 0.69
N TYR A 364 -5.59 -14.11 -0.64
CA TYR A 364 -4.48 -14.45 -1.51
C TYR A 364 -4.21 -13.30 -2.48
N LEU A 365 -2.95 -12.87 -2.53
CA LEU A 365 -2.45 -11.85 -3.45
C LEU A 365 -1.28 -12.42 -4.24
N LYS A 366 -1.29 -12.25 -5.56
CA LYS A 366 -0.15 -12.47 -6.45
C LYS A 366 0.06 -11.25 -7.31
N GLU A 367 1.26 -10.72 -7.31
CA GLU A 367 1.69 -9.60 -8.11
C GLU A 367 2.96 -9.97 -8.87
N ASN A 368 2.92 -9.82 -10.18
CA ASN A 368 4.11 -9.81 -11.03
C ASN A 368 4.40 -8.33 -11.35
N GLY A 369 5.56 -7.84 -10.91
CA GLY A 369 5.96 -6.45 -11.19
C GLY A 369 6.20 -6.20 -12.68
N TYR A 370 6.22 -4.93 -13.06
CA TYR A 370 6.55 -4.54 -14.43
C TYR A 370 8.06 -4.65 -14.73
N VAL A 371 8.91 -4.74 -13.70
CA VAL A 371 10.33 -5.11 -13.86
C VAL A 371 10.46 -6.62 -13.89
N VAL A 372 11.20 -7.15 -14.87
CA VAL A 372 11.50 -8.58 -14.98
C VAL A 372 12.24 -9.05 -13.72
N GLY A 373 11.91 -10.23 -13.21
CA GLY A 373 12.49 -10.78 -11.98
C GLY A 373 11.83 -10.30 -10.68
N SER A 374 10.88 -9.33 -10.73
CA SER A 374 10.16 -8.88 -9.53
C SER A 374 8.78 -9.53 -9.43
N ASP A 375 8.51 -10.20 -8.32
CA ASP A 375 7.17 -10.74 -8.01
C ASP A 375 6.93 -10.83 -6.50
N PHE A 376 5.66 -10.90 -6.13
CA PHE A 376 5.20 -11.00 -4.76
C PHE A 376 3.98 -11.91 -4.66
N LYS A 377 3.98 -12.78 -3.64
CA LYS A 377 2.83 -13.60 -3.27
C LYS A 377 2.59 -13.49 -1.78
N ARG A 378 1.32 -13.35 -1.39
CA ARG A 378 0.90 -13.32 0.01
C ARG A 378 -0.35 -14.16 0.20
N LEU A 379 -0.31 -15.04 1.21
CA LEU A 379 -1.48 -15.72 1.76
C LEU A 379 -1.68 -15.20 3.18
N THR A 380 -2.88 -14.76 3.51
CA THR A 380 -3.24 -14.27 4.86
C THR A 380 -4.46 -15.00 5.38
N GLY A 381 -4.52 -15.16 6.71
CA GLY A 381 -5.69 -15.63 7.41
C GLY A 381 -5.88 -14.84 8.70
N ARG A 382 -7.12 -14.43 8.98
CA ARG A 382 -7.48 -13.71 10.21
C ARG A 382 -8.70 -14.31 10.86
N ALA A 383 -8.67 -14.35 12.20
CA ALA A 383 -9.81 -14.71 13.02
C ALA A 383 -9.91 -13.74 14.20
N ASN A 384 -11.01 -13.01 14.30
CA ASN A 384 -11.34 -12.15 15.44
C ASN A 384 -12.63 -12.67 16.07
N MET A 385 -12.63 -12.84 17.38
CA MET A 385 -13.81 -13.27 18.13
C MET A 385 -13.91 -12.54 19.45
N ASN A 386 -15.08 -11.99 19.77
CA ASN A 386 -15.38 -11.36 21.04
C ASN A 386 -16.59 -12.05 21.67
N LEU A 387 -16.51 -12.32 22.96
CA LEU A 387 -17.54 -12.96 23.76
C LEU A 387 -17.94 -12.05 24.91
N ARG A 388 -19.24 -11.91 25.15
CA ARG A 388 -19.85 -11.08 26.22
C ARG A 388 -20.79 -11.96 27.07
N PRO A 389 -20.25 -12.96 27.82
CA PRO A 389 -21.11 -13.91 28.56
C PRO A 389 -21.94 -13.21 29.63
N LYS A 390 -21.45 -12.09 30.17
CA LYS A 390 -22.12 -11.26 31.19
C LYS A 390 -21.91 -9.79 30.85
N LYS A 391 -22.79 -8.90 31.31
CA LYS A 391 -22.68 -7.44 31.12
C LYS A 391 -21.39 -6.86 31.74
N TRP A 392 -20.85 -7.51 32.77
CA TRP A 392 -19.64 -7.10 33.46
C TRP A 392 -18.37 -7.79 32.97
N PHE A 393 -18.47 -8.79 32.05
CA PHE A 393 -17.33 -9.56 31.57
C PHE A 393 -17.34 -9.69 30.05
N THR A 394 -16.26 -9.26 29.43
CA THR A 394 -16.00 -9.42 28.00
C THR A 394 -14.63 -10.09 27.82
N THR A 395 -14.52 -10.97 26.86
CA THR A 395 -13.23 -11.57 26.47
C THR A 395 -13.18 -11.73 24.96
N GLY A 396 -11.98 -11.76 24.42
CA GLY A 396 -11.82 -11.96 22.98
C GLY A 396 -10.41 -12.38 22.62
N PHE A 397 -10.29 -12.88 21.40
CA PHE A 397 -9.00 -13.16 20.79
C PHE A 397 -8.97 -12.69 19.35
N SER A 398 -7.78 -12.39 18.87
CA SER A 398 -7.46 -12.11 17.48
C SER A 398 -6.26 -12.97 17.08
N LEU A 399 -6.38 -13.65 15.96
CA LEU A 399 -5.30 -14.42 15.35
C LEU A 399 -5.08 -13.89 13.94
N ASN A 400 -3.82 -13.62 13.60
CA ASN A 400 -3.39 -13.21 12.27
C ASN A 400 -2.22 -14.09 11.83
N GLY A 401 -2.32 -14.68 10.64
CA GLY A 401 -1.25 -15.46 10.04
C GLY A 401 -0.96 -14.96 8.63
N SER A 402 0.31 -14.91 8.25
CA SER A 402 0.70 -14.61 6.89
C SER A 402 1.88 -15.45 6.40
N TYR A 403 1.81 -15.85 5.16
CA TYR A 403 2.90 -16.40 4.37
C TYR A 403 3.18 -15.49 3.19
N GLN A 404 4.42 -15.07 3.03
CA GLN A 404 4.83 -14.19 1.94
C GLN A 404 6.06 -14.75 1.23
N LYS A 405 6.09 -14.57 -0.08
CA LYS A 405 7.26 -14.84 -0.91
C LYS A 405 7.44 -13.68 -1.88
N SER A 406 8.63 -13.09 -1.86
CA SER A 406 9.05 -12.02 -2.78
C SER A 406 10.26 -12.48 -3.57
N ASN A 407 10.31 -12.19 -4.85
CA ASN A 407 11.53 -12.06 -5.61
C ASN A 407 11.73 -10.58 -5.90
N LEU A 408 12.93 -10.08 -5.64
CA LEU A 408 13.23 -8.66 -5.72
C LEU A 408 14.18 -8.40 -6.89
N ALA A 409 13.85 -7.43 -7.76
CA ALA A 409 14.81 -6.85 -8.67
C ALA A 409 15.69 -5.85 -7.91
N ASP A 410 16.97 -5.77 -8.26
CA ASP A 410 17.89 -4.83 -7.63
C ASP A 410 17.47 -3.39 -7.92
N ASN A 411 17.40 -2.58 -6.88
CA ASN A 411 17.00 -1.17 -6.93
C ASN A 411 18.06 -0.21 -6.33
N GLY A 412 19.26 -0.72 -6.04
CA GLY A 412 20.36 0.07 -5.51
C GLY A 412 20.79 1.16 -6.48
N SER A 413 20.95 2.41 -6.01
CA SER A 413 21.29 3.55 -6.86
C SER A 413 22.67 3.47 -7.55
N GLY A 414 23.57 2.63 -7.05
CA GLY A 414 24.89 2.36 -7.64
C GLY A 414 25.04 0.96 -8.21
N SER A 415 23.95 0.20 -8.31
CA SER A 415 23.98 -1.19 -8.75
C SER A 415 23.83 -1.31 -10.27
N PHE A 416 24.76 -2.01 -10.91
CA PHE A 416 24.67 -2.34 -12.33
C PHE A 416 23.53 -3.34 -12.65
N LYS A 417 22.91 -3.95 -11.65
CA LYS A 417 21.72 -4.79 -11.79
C LYS A 417 20.42 -3.98 -11.72
N ASN A 418 20.49 -2.68 -11.39
CA ASN A 418 19.31 -1.80 -11.40
C ASN A 418 18.90 -1.48 -12.84
N PRO A 419 17.75 -1.96 -13.34
CA PRO A 419 17.35 -1.81 -14.73
C PRO A 419 17.18 -0.33 -15.13
N PHE A 420 16.73 0.53 -14.25
CA PHE A 420 16.57 1.96 -14.53
C PHE A 420 17.90 2.69 -14.64
N MET A 421 18.82 2.42 -13.74
CA MET A 421 20.16 3.01 -13.79
C MET A 421 20.90 2.55 -15.05
N TYR A 422 20.88 1.24 -15.30
CA TYR A 422 21.58 0.66 -16.45
C TYR A 422 21.03 1.20 -17.78
N SER A 423 19.73 1.13 -18.00
CA SER A 423 19.09 1.57 -19.23
C SER A 423 19.20 3.08 -19.51
N ARG A 424 19.43 3.90 -18.47
CA ARG A 424 19.67 5.34 -18.61
C ARG A 424 21.12 5.72 -18.89
N THR A 425 22.07 4.84 -18.56
CA THR A 425 23.50 5.15 -18.61
C THR A 425 24.22 4.40 -19.71
N ILE A 426 23.69 3.31 -20.23
CA ILE A 426 24.25 2.64 -21.39
C ILE A 426 24.07 3.51 -22.63
N ALA A 427 25.08 3.52 -23.49
CA ALA A 427 25.01 4.29 -24.72
C ALA A 427 24.00 3.66 -25.70
N PRO A 428 23.20 4.50 -26.40
CA PRO A 428 22.10 4.06 -27.26
C PRO A 428 22.52 3.33 -28.54
N ILE A 429 23.81 3.10 -28.74
CA ILE A 429 24.37 2.32 -29.83
C ILE A 429 24.65 0.85 -29.45
N TYR A 430 24.65 0.52 -28.16
CA TYR A 430 24.96 -0.84 -27.73
C TYR A 430 23.70 -1.68 -27.65
N PRO A 431 23.64 -2.82 -28.40
CA PRO A 431 22.49 -3.70 -28.42
C PRO A 431 22.41 -4.58 -27.17
N VAL A 432 21.24 -5.16 -26.95
CA VAL A 432 20.99 -6.14 -25.89
C VAL A 432 21.69 -7.48 -26.21
N HIS A 433 21.65 -7.89 -27.46
CA HIS A 433 22.21 -9.16 -27.92
C HIS A 433 23.45 -8.97 -28.78
N LEU A 434 24.22 -10.03 -28.95
CA LEU A 434 25.36 -10.07 -29.88
C LEU A 434 24.85 -10.14 -31.32
N HIS A 435 25.51 -9.37 -32.20
CA HIS A 435 25.23 -9.34 -33.62
C HIS A 435 26.46 -9.70 -34.46
N ASN A 436 26.23 -10.20 -35.64
CA ASN A 436 27.22 -10.34 -36.70
C ASN A 436 27.47 -8.98 -37.39
N ALA A 437 28.50 -8.91 -38.19
CA ALA A 437 28.87 -7.66 -38.91
C ALA A 437 27.79 -7.16 -39.88
N ASP A 438 26.92 -8.03 -40.37
CA ASP A 438 25.79 -7.70 -41.25
C ASP A 438 24.53 -7.23 -40.50
N GLY A 439 24.59 -7.16 -39.14
CA GLY A 439 23.50 -6.78 -38.26
C GLY A 439 22.56 -7.95 -37.89
N SER A 440 22.80 -9.16 -38.36
CA SER A 440 22.03 -10.33 -37.93
C SER A 440 22.39 -10.76 -36.51
N TYR A 441 21.42 -11.32 -35.77
CA TYR A 441 21.64 -11.82 -34.42
C TYR A 441 22.60 -13.01 -34.38
N ARG A 442 23.46 -13.06 -33.37
CA ARG A 442 24.21 -14.28 -33.04
C ARG A 442 23.38 -15.19 -32.16
N THR A 443 23.43 -16.49 -32.50
CA THR A 443 22.74 -17.53 -31.72
C THR A 443 23.72 -18.55 -31.17
N ASP A 444 23.32 -19.21 -30.09
CA ASP A 444 24.04 -20.39 -29.58
C ASP A 444 23.74 -21.64 -30.46
N ALA A 445 24.35 -22.76 -30.12
CA ALA A 445 24.17 -24.03 -30.82
C ALA A 445 22.72 -24.56 -30.80
N LEU A 446 21.87 -24.04 -29.91
CA LEU A 446 20.45 -24.38 -29.77
C LEU A 446 19.53 -23.38 -30.49
N GLY A 447 20.11 -22.34 -31.11
CA GLY A 447 19.36 -21.29 -31.79
C GLY A 447 18.85 -20.17 -30.88
N ASN A 448 19.23 -20.12 -29.60
CA ASN A 448 18.86 -19.01 -28.69
C ASN A 448 19.72 -17.77 -28.97
N LEU A 449 19.14 -16.58 -28.84
CA LEU A 449 19.87 -15.33 -28.94
C LEU A 449 20.94 -15.24 -27.84
N GLN A 450 22.13 -14.80 -28.21
CA GLN A 450 23.20 -14.58 -27.25
C GLN A 450 23.18 -13.15 -26.73
N TYR A 451 23.11 -12.99 -25.41
CA TYR A 451 23.29 -11.69 -24.78
C TYR A 451 24.71 -11.12 -24.99
N ASP A 452 24.82 -9.79 -25.13
CA ASP A 452 26.11 -9.11 -25.25
C ASP A 452 26.72 -8.80 -23.87
N PRO A 453 27.79 -9.49 -23.42
CA PRO A 453 28.49 -9.18 -22.17
C PRO A 453 29.48 -8.00 -22.27
N GLY A 454 29.58 -7.34 -23.44
CA GLY A 454 30.57 -6.29 -23.74
C GLY A 454 31.82 -6.78 -24.43
N SER A 455 31.97 -8.08 -24.59
CA SER A 455 33.03 -8.74 -25.36
C SER A 455 32.66 -10.18 -25.64
N TYR A 456 33.26 -10.76 -26.67
CA TYR A 456 33.17 -12.20 -26.94
C TYR A 456 34.53 -12.71 -27.46
N THR A 457 34.74 -14.01 -27.40
CA THR A 457 35.89 -14.64 -28.02
C THR A 457 35.49 -15.11 -29.41
N ASN A 458 36.25 -14.73 -30.43
CA ASN A 458 36.01 -15.16 -31.81
C ASN A 458 36.58 -16.59 -32.04
N ASP A 459 36.36 -17.14 -33.22
CA ASP A 459 36.79 -18.50 -33.58
C ASP A 459 38.31 -18.65 -33.62
N ASN A 460 39.05 -17.55 -33.71
CA ASN A 460 40.54 -17.54 -33.67
C ASN A 460 41.08 -17.47 -32.23
N GLY A 461 40.20 -17.34 -31.23
CA GLY A 461 40.60 -17.20 -29.83
C GLY A 461 40.84 -15.74 -29.38
N ASP A 462 40.62 -14.75 -30.24
CA ASP A 462 40.81 -13.35 -29.90
C ASP A 462 39.61 -12.79 -29.14
N VAL A 463 39.87 -11.93 -28.16
CA VAL A 463 38.80 -11.18 -27.47
C VAL A 463 38.39 -9.96 -28.31
N VAL A 464 37.14 -9.95 -28.76
CA VAL A 464 36.53 -8.86 -29.48
C VAL A 464 35.69 -8.04 -28.52
N LEU A 465 36.04 -6.76 -28.33
CA LEU A 465 35.22 -5.85 -27.53
C LEU A 465 34.01 -5.39 -28.36
N THR A 466 32.83 -5.37 -27.75
CA THR A 466 31.56 -4.93 -28.36
C THR A 466 31.11 -3.59 -27.79
N ARG A 467 31.63 -3.18 -26.63
CA ARG A 467 31.35 -1.87 -26.00
C ARG A 467 32.43 -1.48 -25.01
N ASN A 468 32.51 -0.18 -24.74
CA ASN A 468 33.43 0.41 -23.76
C ASN A 468 32.81 0.58 -22.36
N GLN A 469 31.53 0.24 -22.21
CA GLN A 469 30.76 0.41 -20.97
C GLN A 469 30.29 -0.94 -20.44
N PHE A 470 30.25 -1.05 -19.12
CA PHE A 470 29.65 -2.21 -18.45
C PHE A 470 30.18 -3.56 -18.92
N GLY A 471 31.50 -3.68 -19.13
CA GLY A 471 32.14 -4.96 -19.46
C GLY A 471 31.81 -6.02 -18.40
N ASP A 472 31.50 -7.23 -18.84
CA ASP A 472 31.06 -8.35 -17.98
C ASP A 472 29.78 -8.05 -17.16
N ARG A 473 28.94 -7.11 -17.63
CA ARG A 473 27.65 -6.75 -17.00
C ARG A 473 26.55 -6.76 -18.05
N HIS A 474 25.38 -7.27 -17.66
CA HIS A 474 24.22 -7.26 -18.53
C HIS A 474 22.93 -7.34 -17.70
N VAL A 475 22.26 -6.22 -17.52
CA VAL A 475 21.17 -6.10 -16.55
C VAL A 475 20.03 -7.09 -16.78
N ALA A 476 19.60 -7.32 -18.03
CA ALA A 476 18.54 -8.28 -18.32
C ALA A 476 18.99 -9.72 -18.01
N TRP A 477 20.15 -10.11 -18.47
CA TRP A 477 20.71 -11.45 -18.26
C TRP A 477 21.04 -11.73 -16.78
N GLU A 478 21.63 -10.77 -16.09
CA GLU A 478 21.89 -10.89 -14.64
C GLU A 478 20.58 -11.04 -13.85
N ASN A 479 19.55 -10.24 -14.15
CA ASN A 479 18.25 -10.34 -13.47
C ASN A 479 17.47 -11.64 -13.79
N GLU A 480 17.78 -12.28 -14.92
CA GLU A 480 17.23 -13.60 -15.24
C GLU A 480 17.93 -14.73 -14.46
N LEU A 481 19.26 -14.67 -14.36
CA LEU A 481 20.08 -15.73 -13.76
C LEU A 481 20.22 -15.60 -12.24
N ASP A 482 20.25 -14.39 -11.72
CA ASP A 482 20.40 -14.11 -10.30
C ASP A 482 19.08 -14.28 -9.55
N LYS A 483 19.18 -14.50 -8.24
CA LYS A 483 18.00 -14.60 -7.37
C LYS A 483 18.19 -13.73 -6.13
N ASP A 484 17.15 -13.00 -5.78
CA ASP A 484 17.01 -12.32 -4.48
C ASP A 484 15.60 -12.63 -3.95
N ARG A 485 15.51 -13.65 -3.12
CA ARG A 485 14.25 -14.20 -2.65
C ARG A 485 14.10 -14.04 -1.15
N ILE A 486 12.95 -13.52 -0.74
CA ILE A 486 12.57 -13.41 0.67
C ILE A 486 11.31 -14.23 0.91
N VAL A 487 11.37 -15.12 1.90
CA VAL A 487 10.21 -15.85 2.41
C VAL A 487 9.96 -15.44 3.85
N ARG A 488 8.73 -14.99 4.16
CA ARG A 488 8.33 -14.58 5.51
C ARG A 488 7.12 -15.40 5.96
N ASN A 489 7.18 -15.86 7.20
CA ASN A 489 6.08 -16.53 7.88
C ASN A 489 5.82 -15.81 9.19
N THR A 490 4.59 -15.33 9.39
CA THR A 490 4.21 -14.61 10.59
C THR A 490 2.97 -15.25 11.21
N LEU A 491 2.99 -15.37 12.52
CA LEU A 491 1.82 -15.72 13.33
C LEU A 491 1.76 -14.74 14.49
N GLU A 492 0.61 -14.11 14.66
CA GLU A 492 0.34 -13.14 15.71
C GLU A 492 -0.97 -13.51 16.40
N ALA A 493 -0.95 -13.54 17.72
CA ALA A 493 -2.12 -13.83 18.53
C ALA A 493 -2.26 -12.78 19.63
N THR A 494 -3.46 -12.23 19.77
CA THR A 494 -3.83 -11.29 20.84
C THR A 494 -5.02 -11.87 21.59
N PHE A 495 -4.93 -11.84 22.89
CA PHE A 495 -6.01 -12.20 23.80
C PHE A 495 -6.28 -11.04 24.74
N TYR A 496 -7.55 -10.78 25.05
CA TYR A 496 -7.91 -9.79 26.05
C TYR A 496 -9.10 -10.21 26.89
N THR A 497 -9.19 -9.65 28.10
CA THR A 497 -10.37 -9.73 28.95
C THR A 497 -10.64 -8.40 29.62
N GLU A 498 -11.92 -8.08 29.77
CA GLU A 498 -12.40 -6.83 30.38
C GLU A 498 -13.38 -7.17 31.49
N PHE A 499 -13.21 -6.53 32.65
CA PHE A 499 -14.08 -6.59 33.80
C PHE A 499 -14.64 -5.21 34.10
N LYS A 500 -15.98 -5.05 34.05
CA LYS A 500 -16.68 -3.83 34.41
C LYS A 500 -17.22 -3.96 35.82
N PHE A 501 -16.92 -2.99 36.67
CA PHE A 501 -17.34 -3.00 38.07
C PHE A 501 -17.59 -1.57 38.58
N LEU A 502 -18.33 -1.44 39.68
CA LEU A 502 -18.69 -0.16 40.29
C LEU A 502 -19.24 0.88 39.27
N LYS A 503 -19.95 0.43 38.24
CA LYS A 503 -20.53 1.17 37.11
C LYS A 503 -19.54 1.88 36.21
N ASP A 504 -18.54 2.58 36.77
CA ASP A 504 -17.67 3.52 36.07
C ASP A 504 -16.28 2.94 35.77
N PHE A 505 -15.92 1.78 36.35
CA PHE A 505 -14.61 1.17 36.20
C PHE A 505 -14.60 0.04 35.19
N THR A 506 -13.55 0.00 34.37
CA THR A 506 -13.23 -1.12 33.49
C THR A 506 -11.77 -1.51 33.68
N PHE A 507 -11.53 -2.75 34.09
CA PHE A 507 -10.19 -3.32 34.15
C PHE A 507 -9.98 -4.25 32.95
N THR A 508 -8.91 -4.00 32.18
CA THR A 508 -8.57 -4.77 30.97
C THR A 508 -7.21 -5.42 31.14
N LEU A 509 -7.15 -6.71 30.89
CA LEU A 509 -5.92 -7.48 30.68
C LEU A 509 -5.81 -7.79 29.20
N LYS A 510 -4.66 -7.51 28.58
CA LYS A 510 -4.38 -7.82 27.18
C LYS A 510 -3.00 -8.47 27.06
N GLY A 511 -2.94 -9.60 26.38
CA GLY A 511 -1.70 -10.30 26.05
C GLY A 511 -1.57 -10.47 24.52
N GLN A 512 -0.38 -10.25 24.01
CA GLN A 512 -0.05 -10.50 22.61
C GLN A 512 1.24 -11.32 22.50
N THR A 513 1.28 -12.22 21.55
CA THR A 513 2.52 -12.85 21.09
C THR A 513 2.63 -12.76 19.57
N SER A 514 3.85 -12.56 19.08
CA SER A 514 4.16 -12.57 17.65
C SER A 514 5.39 -13.45 17.40
N MET A 515 5.32 -14.26 16.36
CA MET A 515 6.41 -15.07 15.84
C MET A 515 6.58 -14.78 14.37
N ARG A 516 7.80 -14.39 13.97
CA ARG A 516 8.14 -14.12 12.58
C ARG A 516 9.45 -14.81 12.21
N ASN A 517 9.43 -15.53 11.08
CA ASN A 517 10.60 -16.14 10.50
C ASN A 517 10.80 -15.59 9.09
N ASN A 518 11.93 -14.98 8.83
CA ASN A 518 12.33 -14.48 7.52
C ASN A 518 13.53 -15.27 7.03
N VAL A 519 13.44 -15.79 5.82
CA VAL A 519 14.54 -16.44 5.09
C VAL A 519 14.83 -15.59 3.87
N ASN A 520 16.06 -15.09 3.79
CA ASN A 520 16.53 -14.37 2.61
C ASN A 520 17.56 -15.24 1.91
N ASP A 521 17.29 -15.60 0.66
CA ASP A 521 18.17 -16.37 -0.22
C ASP A 521 18.62 -15.48 -1.37
N THR A 522 19.93 -15.31 -1.55
CA THR A 522 20.50 -14.65 -2.72
C THR A 522 21.42 -15.60 -3.47
N PHE A 523 21.39 -15.49 -4.79
CA PHE A 523 22.28 -16.23 -5.69
C PHE A 523 22.76 -15.28 -6.78
N ASP A 524 24.08 -15.12 -6.88
CA ASP A 524 24.76 -14.46 -8.00
C ASP A 524 25.33 -15.57 -8.91
N ASN A 525 24.97 -15.54 -10.18
CA ASN A 525 25.33 -16.57 -11.15
C ASN A 525 26.84 -16.56 -11.50
N PRO A 526 27.40 -17.70 -11.98
CA PRO A 526 28.83 -17.79 -12.35
C PRO A 526 29.16 -17.22 -13.73
N THR A 527 28.13 -16.89 -14.54
CA THR A 527 28.35 -16.62 -15.98
C THR A 527 28.69 -15.15 -16.21
N ILE A 528 28.00 -14.24 -15.53
CA ILE A 528 28.12 -12.80 -15.75
C ILE A 528 27.90 -12.04 -14.44
N GLY A 529 28.40 -10.81 -14.36
CA GLY A 529 28.14 -9.92 -13.23
C GLY A 529 28.87 -10.26 -11.95
N ASN A 530 28.22 -9.97 -10.81
CA ASN A 530 28.85 -10.04 -9.48
C ASN A 530 29.33 -11.43 -9.07
N GLY A 531 28.75 -12.48 -9.62
CA GLY A 531 29.12 -13.86 -9.29
C GLY A 531 30.24 -14.43 -10.15
N LYS A 532 30.52 -13.88 -11.35
CA LYS A 532 31.48 -14.40 -12.31
C LYS A 532 32.86 -14.61 -11.70
N GLY A 533 33.42 -13.60 -11.04
CA GLY A 533 34.77 -13.68 -10.43
C GLY A 533 34.89 -14.66 -9.26
N ASN A 534 33.78 -15.17 -8.74
CA ASN A 534 33.72 -16.14 -7.65
C ASN A 534 33.20 -17.52 -8.11
N ASN A 535 33.06 -17.72 -9.41
CA ASN A 535 32.43 -18.91 -9.99
C ASN A 535 31.06 -19.20 -9.29
N GLY A 536 30.18 -18.18 -9.25
CA GLY A 536 28.90 -18.22 -8.57
C GLY A 536 28.99 -18.05 -7.04
N ARG A 537 27.96 -17.46 -6.47
CA ARG A 537 27.90 -17.15 -5.05
C ARG A 537 26.48 -17.28 -4.52
N ALA A 538 26.31 -17.95 -3.38
CA ALA A 538 25.04 -18.04 -2.69
C ALA A 538 25.16 -17.50 -1.27
N SER A 539 24.11 -16.78 -0.80
CA SER A 539 23.96 -16.40 0.61
C SER A 539 22.58 -16.79 1.11
N GLN A 540 22.53 -17.18 2.38
CA GLN A 540 21.26 -17.40 3.08
C GLN A 540 21.32 -16.72 4.44
N SER A 541 20.28 -15.97 4.78
CA SER A 541 20.07 -15.39 6.11
C SER A 541 18.77 -15.87 6.71
N LEU A 542 18.83 -16.29 7.96
CA LEU A 542 17.70 -16.71 8.76
C LEU A 542 17.48 -15.70 9.88
N ASN A 543 16.32 -15.08 9.93
CA ASN A 543 15.94 -14.16 11.00
C ASN A 543 14.69 -14.72 11.68
N ARG A 544 14.78 -14.94 12.98
CA ARG A 544 13.67 -15.38 13.81
C ARG A 544 13.40 -14.35 14.89
N TYR A 545 12.19 -13.80 14.89
CA TYR A 545 11.72 -12.85 15.88
C TYR A 545 10.64 -13.49 16.75
N ARG A 546 10.65 -13.17 18.04
CA ARG A 546 9.59 -13.50 19.00
C ARG A 546 9.33 -12.28 19.87
N GLU A 547 8.06 -12.00 20.08
CA GLU A 547 7.63 -10.85 20.86
C GLU A 547 6.51 -11.22 21.78
N TYR A 548 6.51 -10.63 22.96
CA TYR A 548 5.44 -10.72 23.94
C TYR A 548 5.13 -9.33 24.45
N ASN A 549 3.85 -8.99 24.47
CA ASN A 549 3.36 -7.76 25.07
C ASN A 549 2.25 -8.12 26.04
N PHE A 550 2.32 -7.59 27.27
CA PHE A 550 1.30 -7.77 28.28
C PHE A 550 0.93 -6.43 28.89
N GLN A 551 -0.36 -6.10 28.85
CA GLN A 551 -0.92 -4.81 29.30
C GLN A 551 -1.98 -5.04 30.36
N GLN A 552 -1.92 -4.24 31.42
CA GLN A 552 -2.93 -4.10 32.46
C GLN A 552 -3.42 -2.65 32.43
N GLN A 553 -4.72 -2.45 32.31
CA GLN A 553 -5.31 -1.12 32.20
C GLN A 553 -6.50 -1.00 33.15
N LEU A 554 -6.56 0.07 33.90
CA LEU A 554 -7.72 0.46 34.70
C LEU A 554 -8.25 1.78 34.14
N ASN A 555 -9.45 1.75 33.59
CA ASN A 555 -10.17 2.89 33.10
C ASN A 555 -11.31 3.26 34.05
N TRP A 556 -11.43 4.54 34.36
CA TRP A 556 -12.55 5.14 35.08
C TRP A 556 -13.16 6.23 34.22
N ASN A 557 -14.48 6.15 33.95
CA ASN A 557 -15.21 7.13 33.15
C ASN A 557 -16.50 7.47 33.88
N ARG A 558 -16.70 8.77 34.11
CA ARG A 558 -17.89 9.25 34.78
C ARG A 558 -18.43 10.51 34.10
N GLU A 559 -19.73 10.50 33.86
CA GLU A 559 -20.49 11.64 33.38
C GLU A 559 -21.45 12.10 34.46
N PHE A 560 -21.48 13.41 34.71
CA PHE A 560 -22.44 14.06 35.61
C PHE A 560 -22.76 15.47 35.11
N ASP A 561 -24.03 15.68 34.81
CA ASP A 561 -24.54 16.91 34.18
C ASP A 561 -23.72 17.22 32.90
N LYS A 562 -23.04 18.38 32.85
CA LYS A 562 -22.23 18.85 31.75
C LYS A 562 -20.77 18.41 31.85
N HIS A 563 -20.40 17.65 32.85
CA HIS A 563 -19.02 17.26 33.14
C HIS A 563 -18.76 15.80 32.78
N THR A 564 -17.72 15.54 32.03
CA THR A 564 -17.21 14.19 31.76
C THR A 564 -15.76 14.09 32.20
N ILE A 565 -15.44 13.14 33.07
CA ILE A 565 -14.09 12.86 33.52
C ILE A 565 -13.73 11.43 33.09
N SER A 566 -12.55 11.27 32.47
CA SER A 566 -11.95 9.98 32.15
C SER A 566 -10.55 9.88 32.73
N ALA A 567 -10.26 8.80 33.42
CA ALA A 567 -8.94 8.49 33.93
C ALA A 567 -8.50 7.11 33.47
N LEU A 568 -7.21 6.96 33.13
CA LEU A 568 -6.55 5.74 32.75
C LEU A 568 -5.30 5.56 33.59
N LEU A 569 -5.13 4.38 34.17
CA LEU A 569 -3.85 3.89 34.68
C LEU A 569 -3.48 2.62 33.93
N GLY A 570 -2.23 2.51 33.53
CA GLY A 570 -1.75 1.38 32.76
C GLY A 570 -0.35 0.92 33.15
N HIS A 571 -0.13 -0.36 33.00
CA HIS A 571 1.17 -1.00 33.09
C HIS A 571 1.37 -1.87 31.87
N GLU A 572 2.57 -1.87 31.26
CA GLU A 572 2.90 -2.63 30.06
C GLU A 572 4.27 -3.27 30.23
N ASN A 573 4.36 -4.57 29.95
CA ASN A 573 5.59 -5.31 29.78
C ASN A 573 5.73 -5.71 28.31
N TYR A 574 6.91 -5.47 27.75
CA TYR A 574 7.23 -5.88 26.40
C TYR A 574 8.57 -6.61 26.38
N TYR A 575 8.63 -7.73 25.67
CA TYR A 575 9.84 -8.50 25.43
C TYR A 575 9.99 -8.76 23.94
N TRP A 576 11.21 -8.57 23.44
CA TRP A 576 11.58 -8.82 22.06
C TRP A 576 12.85 -9.66 22.00
N TYR A 577 12.84 -10.67 21.14
CA TYR A 577 13.95 -11.57 20.89
C TYR A 577 14.20 -11.70 19.40
N HIS A 578 15.45 -11.69 18.99
CA HIS A 578 15.90 -11.87 17.63
C HIS A 578 17.07 -12.87 17.59
N LYS A 579 16.93 -13.87 16.74
CA LYS A 579 18.02 -14.79 16.37
C LYS A 579 18.33 -14.62 14.90
N TYR A 580 19.60 -14.38 14.62
CA TYR A 580 20.15 -14.25 13.28
C TYR A 580 21.16 -15.36 13.01
N ALA A 581 21.12 -15.94 11.80
CA ALA A 581 22.14 -16.82 11.26
C ALA A 581 22.34 -16.48 9.79
N HIS A 582 23.59 -16.45 9.34
CA HIS A 582 23.94 -16.11 7.97
C HIS A 582 25.07 -17.01 7.49
N GLY A 583 24.92 -17.49 6.26
CA GLY A 583 25.98 -18.20 5.54
C GLY A 583 26.17 -17.62 4.14
N ARG A 584 27.41 -17.63 3.65
CA ARG A 584 27.77 -17.26 2.29
C ARG A 584 28.82 -18.19 1.75
N LYS A 585 28.60 -18.73 0.56
CA LYS A 585 29.51 -19.65 -0.12
C LYS A 585 29.71 -19.24 -1.57
N SER A 586 30.82 -19.67 -2.16
CA SER A 586 31.13 -19.48 -3.59
C SER A 586 31.67 -20.75 -4.22
N ASN A 587 31.99 -20.67 -5.49
CA ASN A 587 32.51 -21.72 -6.32
C ASN A 587 31.52 -22.88 -6.49
N ILE A 588 30.54 -22.66 -7.34
CA ILE A 588 29.48 -23.61 -7.69
C ILE A 588 30.04 -24.80 -8.45
N LYS A 589 29.57 -26.00 -8.16
CA LYS A 589 30.02 -27.23 -8.84
C LYS A 589 29.09 -27.65 -9.97
N VAL A 590 27.81 -27.56 -9.77
CA VAL A 590 26.78 -27.94 -10.76
C VAL A 590 25.95 -26.72 -11.08
N PRO A 591 25.97 -26.19 -12.31
CA PRO A 591 25.15 -25.04 -12.71
C PRO A 591 23.66 -25.24 -12.43
N GLY A 592 22.96 -24.17 -12.06
CA GLY A 592 21.52 -24.17 -11.83
C GLY A 592 21.07 -24.67 -10.45
N GLN A 593 21.95 -25.17 -9.59
CA GLN A 593 21.63 -25.60 -8.22
C GLN A 593 22.21 -24.62 -7.19
N ASP A 594 21.36 -23.84 -6.54
CA ASP A 594 21.72 -22.77 -5.61
C ASP A 594 21.80 -23.19 -4.13
N ASN A 595 21.75 -24.49 -3.83
CA ASN A 595 21.90 -25.03 -2.47
C ASN A 595 23.35 -24.96 -1.97
N PHE A 596 23.57 -24.64 -0.70
CA PHE A 596 24.90 -24.52 -0.11
C PHE A 596 25.81 -25.74 -0.27
N SER A 597 25.23 -26.94 -0.31
CA SER A 597 26.00 -28.19 -0.56
C SER A 597 26.70 -28.22 -1.92
N ASN A 598 26.18 -27.44 -2.87
CA ASN A 598 26.72 -27.35 -4.24
C ASN A 598 27.88 -26.35 -4.37
N PHE A 599 28.27 -25.65 -3.31
CA PHE A 599 29.36 -24.66 -3.31
C PHE A 599 30.54 -25.17 -2.49
N SER A 600 31.77 -25.11 -3.04
CA SER A 600 32.96 -25.68 -2.40
C SER A 600 33.67 -24.75 -1.44
N ALA A 601 33.54 -23.41 -1.59
CA ALA A 601 34.26 -22.44 -0.78
C ALA A 601 33.29 -21.71 0.19
N ILE A 602 33.69 -21.61 1.46
CA ILE A 602 32.98 -20.80 2.47
C ILE A 602 33.55 -19.38 2.42
N ILE A 603 32.71 -18.36 2.26
CA ILE A 603 33.11 -16.96 2.34
C ILE A 603 32.89 -16.43 3.76
N SER A 604 31.72 -16.67 4.36
CA SER A 604 31.41 -16.24 5.71
C SER A 604 30.35 -17.12 6.35
N LEU A 605 30.48 -17.27 7.67
CA LEU A 605 29.43 -17.79 8.55
C LEU A 605 29.34 -16.86 9.75
N SER A 606 28.14 -16.48 10.13
CA SER A 606 27.91 -15.60 11.28
C SER A 606 26.54 -15.86 11.89
N GLY A 607 26.40 -15.46 13.15
CA GLY A 607 25.13 -15.55 13.84
C GLY A 607 25.21 -14.89 15.21
N TYR A 608 24.08 -14.43 15.70
CA TYR A 608 23.93 -13.85 17.02
C TYR A 608 22.50 -14.00 17.51
N GLU A 609 22.36 -13.81 18.80
CA GLU A 609 21.06 -13.67 19.45
C GLU A 609 21.09 -12.37 20.25
N GLU A 610 19.98 -11.64 20.22
CA GLU A 610 19.79 -10.44 21.01
C GLU A 610 18.36 -10.38 21.54
N ASP A 611 18.22 -9.83 22.72
CA ASP A 611 16.93 -9.60 23.32
C ASP A 611 16.90 -8.30 24.12
N TYR A 612 15.72 -7.78 24.33
CA TYR A 612 15.49 -6.71 25.27
C TYR A 612 14.07 -6.75 25.82
N ALA A 613 13.93 -6.17 27.01
CA ALA A 613 12.66 -5.97 27.65
C ALA A 613 12.42 -4.49 27.96
N THR A 614 11.16 -4.09 27.92
CA THR A 614 10.74 -2.79 28.43
C THR A 614 9.59 -2.96 29.42
N GLU A 615 9.58 -2.12 30.43
CA GLU A 615 8.52 -2.01 31.42
C GLU A 615 8.03 -0.58 31.48
N SER A 616 6.74 -0.36 31.50
CA SER A 616 6.16 0.97 31.37
C SER A 616 4.98 1.17 32.30
N TYR A 617 4.94 2.33 32.95
CA TYR A 617 3.81 2.80 33.74
C TYR A 617 3.25 4.05 33.09
N LEU A 618 1.95 4.11 32.91
CA LEU A 618 1.30 5.23 32.22
C LEU A 618 0.00 5.64 32.90
N GLY A 619 -0.33 6.92 32.74
CA GLY A 619 -1.57 7.49 33.25
C GLY A 619 -2.06 8.65 32.37
N ARG A 620 -3.37 8.82 32.32
CA ARG A 620 -4.02 9.95 31.65
C ARG A 620 -5.25 10.35 32.40
N VAL A 621 -5.47 11.66 32.50
CA VAL A 621 -6.74 12.24 32.96
C VAL A 621 -7.21 13.20 31.90
N ARG A 622 -8.49 13.06 31.52
CA ARG A 622 -9.18 13.95 30.60
C ARG A 622 -10.43 14.49 31.28
N TYR A 623 -10.62 15.79 31.20
CA TYR A 623 -11.83 16.48 31.63
C TYR A 623 -12.47 17.17 30.44
N ASN A 624 -13.77 17.01 30.28
CA ASN A 624 -14.57 17.69 29.27
C ASN A 624 -15.76 18.38 29.95
N TYR A 625 -16.04 19.62 29.55
CA TYR A 625 -17.19 20.39 29.99
C TYR A 625 -18.08 20.73 28.80
N ASP A 626 -19.35 20.27 28.85
CA ASP A 626 -20.42 20.55 27.91
C ASP A 626 -20.07 20.25 26.44
N ASP A 627 -19.14 19.29 26.22
CA ASP A 627 -18.52 19.01 24.93
C ASP A 627 -17.91 20.25 24.23
N LYS A 628 -17.65 21.32 24.99
CA LYS A 628 -17.09 22.58 24.52
C LYS A 628 -15.62 22.74 24.87
N TYR A 629 -15.26 22.42 26.10
CA TYR A 629 -13.90 22.60 26.61
C TYR A 629 -13.33 21.26 27.04
N THR A 630 -12.18 20.90 26.52
CA THR A 630 -11.48 19.68 26.93
C THR A 630 -10.09 20.03 27.43
N ALA A 631 -9.68 19.44 28.53
CA ALA A 631 -8.31 19.44 29.02
C ALA A 631 -7.83 18.02 29.26
N GLU A 632 -6.58 17.73 28.92
CA GLU A 632 -5.97 16.41 29.06
C GLU A 632 -4.54 16.53 29.59
N VAL A 633 -4.18 15.64 30.52
CA VAL A 633 -2.80 15.46 31.00
C VAL A 633 -2.47 13.99 30.88
N SER A 634 -1.31 13.69 30.31
CA SER A 634 -0.79 12.33 30.25
C SER A 634 0.65 12.25 30.78
N PHE A 635 0.98 11.10 31.35
CA PHE A 635 2.31 10.78 31.84
C PHE A 635 2.62 9.32 31.52
N ARG A 636 3.88 9.07 31.15
CA ARG A 636 4.43 7.73 30.96
C ARG A 636 5.87 7.68 31.48
N ARG A 637 6.22 6.56 32.11
CA ARG A 637 7.58 6.24 32.51
C ARG A 637 7.97 4.90 31.92
N ASP A 638 9.04 4.89 31.11
CA ASP A 638 9.56 3.70 30.43
C ASP A 638 10.91 3.30 31.00
N GLY A 639 11.06 2.01 31.34
CA GLY A 639 12.34 1.38 31.63
C GLY A 639 12.73 0.43 30.51
N SER A 640 14.01 0.43 30.09
CA SER A 640 14.51 -0.48 29.05
C SER A 640 15.78 -1.19 29.49
N SER A 641 15.85 -2.51 29.26
CA SER A 641 17.03 -3.32 29.56
C SER A 641 18.26 -2.95 28.71
N ARG A 642 18.07 -2.20 27.62
CA ARG A 642 19.17 -1.73 26.75
C ARG A 642 20.04 -0.65 27.38
N PHE A 643 19.55 -0.01 28.45
CA PHE A 643 20.28 1.05 29.15
C PHE A 643 20.86 0.55 30.45
N ALA A 644 21.99 1.14 30.87
CA ALA A 644 22.60 0.89 32.14
C ALA A 644 21.63 1.20 33.30
N LYS A 645 21.72 0.47 34.40
CA LYS A 645 20.78 0.52 35.54
C LYS A 645 20.49 1.93 36.04
N ALA A 646 21.50 2.82 36.06
CA ALA A 646 21.39 4.19 36.55
C ALA A 646 20.56 5.12 35.64
N VAL A 647 20.47 4.84 34.34
CA VAL A 647 19.82 5.69 33.33
C VAL A 647 18.71 4.94 32.53
N ARG A 648 18.25 3.85 33.07
CA ARG A 648 17.30 2.93 32.44
C ARG A 648 15.92 3.53 32.25
N TRP A 649 15.51 4.47 33.10
CA TRP A 649 14.16 5.00 33.13
C TRP A 649 14.07 6.39 32.53
N GLY A 650 13.15 6.57 31.57
CA GLY A 650 12.78 7.85 30.97
C GLY A 650 11.35 8.25 31.32
N ASN A 651 11.10 9.54 31.47
CA ASN A 651 9.77 10.09 31.74
C ASN A 651 9.29 10.88 30.51
N PHE A 652 8.03 10.70 30.17
CA PHE A 652 7.34 11.38 29.08
C PHE A 652 6.02 11.93 29.57
N GLY A 653 5.62 13.09 29.10
CA GLY A 653 4.35 13.67 29.48
C GLY A 653 3.84 14.66 28.44
N SER A 654 2.55 14.91 28.48
CA SER A 654 1.92 15.93 27.66
C SER A 654 0.75 16.58 28.37
N VAL A 655 0.47 17.82 28.01
CA VAL A 655 -0.71 18.58 28.41
C VAL A 655 -1.37 19.09 27.13
N GLY A 656 -2.68 18.95 27.04
CA GLY A 656 -3.46 19.42 25.91
C GLY A 656 -4.75 20.10 26.37
N ALA A 657 -5.20 21.09 25.61
CA ALA A 657 -6.50 21.71 25.78
C ALA A 657 -7.13 21.95 24.42
N SER A 658 -8.46 21.87 24.34
CA SER A 658 -9.22 22.20 23.15
C SER A 658 -10.51 22.94 23.49
N TRP A 659 -10.93 23.81 22.56
CA TRP A 659 -12.18 24.55 22.63
C TRP A 659 -12.99 24.35 21.35
N MET A 660 -14.21 23.87 21.49
CA MET A 660 -15.13 23.66 20.37
C MET A 660 -15.96 24.93 20.14
N VAL A 661 -15.37 25.90 19.48
CA VAL A 661 -15.96 27.24 19.25
C VAL A 661 -17.33 27.14 18.57
N SER A 662 -17.53 26.17 17.65
CA SER A 662 -18.78 25.97 16.94
C SER A 662 -19.98 25.59 17.83
N ARG A 663 -19.76 25.19 19.07
CA ARG A 663 -20.78 24.84 20.05
C ARG A 663 -21.16 26.01 20.99
N GLU A 664 -20.50 27.17 20.85
CA GLU A 664 -20.83 28.36 21.60
C GLU A 664 -22.09 29.02 21.09
N ASP A 665 -22.80 29.68 22.00
CA ASP A 665 -24.08 30.33 21.71
C ASP A 665 -23.93 31.46 20.67
N PHE A 666 -22.82 32.19 20.69
CA PHE A 666 -22.53 33.25 19.72
C PHE A 666 -22.29 32.71 18.29
N MET A 667 -22.04 31.41 18.13
CA MET A 667 -21.83 30.78 16.82
C MET A 667 -23.13 30.23 16.22
N LYS A 668 -24.26 30.19 16.98
CA LYS A 668 -25.55 29.70 16.49
C LYS A 668 -26.04 30.43 15.24
N PRO A 669 -25.86 31.77 15.10
CA PRO A 669 -26.30 32.48 13.90
C PRO A 669 -25.45 32.18 12.64
N VAL A 670 -24.28 31.59 12.79
CA VAL A 670 -23.33 31.27 11.69
C VAL A 670 -23.52 29.86 11.14
N LYS A 671 -24.35 29.04 11.81
CA LYS A 671 -24.79 27.74 11.34
C LYS A 671 -26.00 27.88 10.43
#